data_179f06398cb9353b4247e71d6dd7d898
#
_entry.id   179f06398cb9353b4247e71d6dd7d898
#
_cell.length_a   1.000
_cell.length_b   1.000
_cell.length_c   1.000
_cell.angle_alpha   90.00
_cell.angle_beta   90.00
_cell.angle_gamma   90.00
#
_symmetry.space_group_name_H-M   'P 1'
#
loop_
_entity.id
_entity.type
_entity.pdbx_description
1 polymer ?
#
loop_
_entity_poly.entity_id
_entity_poly.type
_entity_poly.pdbx_seq_one_letter_code
_entity_poly.pdbx_strand_id
1 'polypeptide(L)'
;MAQSLAAALALLLLPAAAPAARVVESFAPASAAAWTPYQKAPKPVAAATGIAFPLPFSKAVDRAAWDKPVALDLSAATAFEIDLACPRPEAIRQFGLYFKSGGGWYAASKPMPGPGLQTLVFAKSDFSTEGSPAGWDRIDGIRLSPWKGEALDAALVLHRIAALDGGSLVVVRGTSSCPNDSERAVAAKTTERVSRLLIEAGIPHSLVTDDDLVNGALNNAAAALLPYNPQPSAPQLKALNAFLARGGKLGVFYGASPALASAMGFKLGPYTKAERPDRWRSIAFDDPVAWLVPPRIWQKSHNLFPVYPGDRNSSVIAFWENARGVRQPEPALVVSPRGFWMSHILLNDDAQSKKELLVALCAHLDPSLWAPAAARAVRDAGRVNDFQSLFHALSEIERRLPHAADPGATRALLDEVRSLSAQIQAALAAGQHRHALLLARRQRQLVLRADAAVQLPRPGEFVGVWDHDGTGYIPGDWAFTANHLAAHGVNALFPNLAWGGCAHYPSKVLPASDTLRLYGDQLAAVLAAAKPRGIQVHVWFVLWQLTGAPDDFAARMKKEGRLQIDAGGNTRPWLSPHHPANRQLVLDAVAEVARNYPAIDGIHLDYIRLPDSQSCYAPTTRARFEAATQAKCRAWPADVLAGGKRNAEFRRWRTADITALVADIRAALRAANPNVKLSAAVFGSIQPDGGNIAQFWPDWLRAGSVDFLTPMNYTESSAEFSSLVRNQVAQPNAAGRIYPGIGVTADESRLDPADVARQIVLARQAGCPGFLLFDLSGTLRDETLPALRQGLTRPTPP
;
A
#
# COMPACT_ATOMS: atom_id res chain seq x y z
N MET A 1 -32.36 -11.21 -31.40
CA MET A 1 -31.13 -12.00 -31.25
C MET A 1 -30.16 -11.46 -30.17
N ALA A 2 -30.02 -10.17 -30.02
CA ALA A 2 -29.09 -9.62 -28.95
C ALA A 2 -29.60 -9.83 -27.50
N GLN A 3 -30.92 -9.82 -27.28
CA GLN A 3 -31.47 -10.05 -25.91
C GLN A 3 -31.46 -11.53 -25.48
N SER A 4 -31.47 -12.47 -26.42
CA SER A 4 -31.40 -13.92 -26.13
C SER A 4 -29.96 -14.38 -25.81
N LEU A 5 -28.94 -13.70 -26.36
CA LEU A 5 -27.54 -13.97 -26.02
C LEU A 5 -27.18 -13.44 -24.62
N ALA A 6 -27.72 -12.29 -24.22
CA ALA A 6 -27.47 -11.72 -22.89
C ALA A 6 -28.06 -12.56 -21.75
N ALA A 7 -29.24 -13.15 -21.98
CA ALA A 7 -29.87 -14.05 -21.00
C ALA A 7 -29.15 -15.40 -20.89
N ALA A 8 -28.64 -15.94 -22.01
CA ALA A 8 -27.87 -17.20 -22.01
C ALA A 8 -26.48 -17.03 -21.35
N LEU A 9 -25.82 -15.88 -21.47
CA LEU A 9 -24.57 -15.61 -20.82
C LEU A 9 -24.72 -15.36 -19.30
N ALA A 10 -25.84 -14.83 -18.85
CA ALA A 10 -26.10 -14.58 -17.42
C ALA A 10 -26.34 -15.88 -16.62
N LEU A 11 -26.80 -16.96 -17.26
CA LEU A 11 -27.03 -18.27 -16.62
C LEU A 11 -25.77 -19.16 -16.58
N LEU A 12 -24.70 -18.83 -17.32
CA LEU A 12 -23.45 -19.62 -17.41
C LEU A 12 -22.38 -19.23 -16.38
N LEU A 13 -22.69 -18.35 -15.44
CA LEU A 13 -21.75 -17.84 -14.45
C LEU A 13 -21.88 -18.46 -13.04
N LEU A 14 -22.46 -19.65 -12.90
CA LEU A 14 -22.39 -20.39 -11.64
C LEU A 14 -21.17 -21.31 -11.70
N PRO A 15 -20.06 -20.98 -11.01
CA PRO A 15 -18.96 -21.92 -10.85
C PRO A 15 -19.42 -23.08 -9.96
N ALA A 16 -19.08 -24.31 -10.37
CA ALA A 16 -19.18 -25.47 -9.49
C ALA A 16 -18.38 -25.22 -8.21
N ALA A 17 -19.07 -25.29 -7.07
CA ALA A 17 -18.66 -25.40 -5.68
C ALA A 17 -17.17 -25.16 -5.36
N ALA A 18 -16.74 -23.89 -5.36
CA ALA A 18 -15.84 -23.43 -4.30
C ALA A 18 -16.63 -23.47 -2.97
N PRO A 19 -15.99 -23.62 -1.78
CA PRO A 19 -16.73 -23.47 -0.54
C PRO A 19 -17.48 -22.14 -0.61
N ALA A 20 -18.79 -22.21 -0.72
CA ALA A 20 -19.63 -21.07 -1.06
C ALA A 20 -19.49 -20.09 0.09
N ALA A 21 -19.06 -18.86 -0.20
CA ALA A 21 -19.09 -17.77 0.75
C ALA A 21 -20.52 -17.76 1.37
N ARG A 22 -20.60 -17.96 2.68
CA ARG A 22 -21.89 -18.08 3.37
C ARG A 22 -22.60 -16.74 3.35
N VAL A 23 -23.76 -16.68 2.67
CA VAL A 23 -24.54 -15.43 2.59
C VAL A 23 -25.03 -15.06 3.99
N VAL A 24 -24.63 -13.90 4.46
CA VAL A 24 -25.04 -13.27 5.72
C VAL A 24 -26.30 -12.42 5.49
N GLU A 25 -26.33 -11.69 4.37
CA GLU A 25 -27.44 -10.85 3.95
C GLU A 25 -27.50 -10.78 2.41
N SER A 26 -28.67 -11.04 1.84
CA SER A 26 -28.87 -11.06 0.40
C SER A 26 -29.38 -9.75 -0.20
N PHE A 27 -29.81 -8.82 0.65
CA PHE A 27 -30.45 -7.56 0.24
C PHE A 27 -31.55 -7.75 -0.81
N ALA A 28 -32.36 -8.81 -0.67
CA ALA A 28 -33.50 -9.02 -1.56
C ALA A 28 -34.41 -7.77 -1.53
N PRO A 29 -34.88 -7.25 -2.70
CA PRO A 29 -35.69 -6.02 -2.74
C PRO A 29 -36.90 -6.05 -1.80
N ALA A 30 -37.55 -7.21 -1.63
CA ALA A 30 -38.67 -7.39 -0.72
C ALA A 30 -38.32 -7.23 0.77
N SER A 31 -37.03 -7.31 1.14
CA SER A 31 -36.58 -7.17 2.53
C SER A 31 -36.18 -5.73 2.92
N ALA A 32 -36.40 -4.74 2.07
CA ALA A 32 -36.06 -3.34 2.35
C ALA A 32 -36.68 -2.81 3.65
N ALA A 33 -37.90 -3.23 3.99
CA ALA A 33 -38.58 -2.84 5.21
C ALA A 33 -37.97 -3.41 6.51
N ALA A 34 -37.11 -4.43 6.41
CA ALA A 34 -36.42 -5.02 7.56
C ALA A 34 -35.25 -4.15 8.04
N TRP A 35 -34.82 -3.16 7.27
CA TRP A 35 -33.78 -2.21 7.62
C TRP A 35 -34.36 -0.95 8.23
N THR A 36 -34.11 -0.72 9.51
CA THR A 36 -34.62 0.43 10.27
C THR A 36 -33.64 1.59 10.18
N PRO A 37 -34.08 2.77 9.71
CA PRO A 37 -33.24 3.97 9.71
C PRO A 37 -32.81 4.34 11.14
N TYR A 38 -31.54 4.66 11.30
CA TYR A 38 -30.98 5.19 12.53
C TYR A 38 -30.98 6.74 12.47
N GLN A 39 -31.47 7.38 13.50
CA GLN A 39 -31.63 8.85 13.60
C GLN A 39 -32.42 9.45 12.41
N LYS A 40 -31.79 10.33 11.63
CA LYS A 40 -32.39 11.06 10.51
C LYS A 40 -32.17 10.41 9.14
N ALA A 41 -31.69 9.16 9.09
CA ALA A 41 -31.51 8.48 7.81
C ALA A 41 -32.85 8.24 7.12
N PRO A 42 -32.94 8.36 5.78
CA PRO A 42 -34.17 8.05 5.03
C PRO A 42 -34.48 6.55 5.05
N LYS A 43 -35.74 6.16 4.77
CA LYS A 43 -36.09 4.74 4.61
C LYS A 43 -35.42 4.16 3.39
N PRO A 44 -34.87 2.93 3.48
CA PRO A 44 -34.37 2.22 2.30
C PRO A 44 -35.51 1.86 1.36
N VAL A 45 -35.20 1.73 0.08
CA VAL A 45 -36.18 1.38 -0.97
C VAL A 45 -35.71 0.18 -1.78
N ALA A 46 -36.65 -0.61 -2.29
CA ALA A 46 -36.34 -1.70 -3.20
C ALA A 46 -35.70 -1.15 -4.49
N ALA A 47 -34.59 -1.76 -4.92
CA ALA A 47 -33.96 -1.51 -6.21
C ALA A 47 -34.14 -2.74 -7.14
N ALA A 48 -33.77 -2.61 -8.42
CA ALA A 48 -33.95 -3.71 -9.38
C ALA A 48 -33.19 -4.99 -8.99
N THR A 49 -32.02 -4.83 -8.35
CA THR A 49 -31.11 -5.94 -8.01
C THR A 49 -30.58 -5.88 -6.57
N GLY A 50 -31.31 -5.25 -5.66
CA GLY A 50 -30.86 -5.07 -4.27
C GLY A 50 -31.70 -4.08 -3.51
N ILE A 51 -31.15 -3.50 -2.44
CA ILE A 51 -31.79 -2.45 -1.64
C ILE A 51 -30.98 -1.16 -1.79
N ALA A 52 -31.66 -0.07 -2.15
CA ALA A 52 -31.07 1.27 -2.21
C ALA A 52 -31.25 2.02 -0.88
N PHE A 53 -30.15 2.56 -0.38
CA PHE A 53 -30.03 3.32 0.85
C PHE A 53 -29.76 4.80 0.47
N PRO A 54 -30.74 5.72 0.57
CA PRO A 54 -30.57 7.11 0.17
C PRO A 54 -29.64 7.87 1.12
N LEU A 55 -28.73 8.66 0.57
CA LEU A 55 -27.72 9.43 1.28
C LEU A 55 -27.99 10.93 1.08
N PRO A 56 -28.63 11.63 2.04
CA PRO A 56 -28.98 13.04 1.92
C PRO A 56 -27.79 13.94 2.33
N PHE A 57 -26.61 13.73 1.75
CA PHE A 57 -25.37 14.38 2.16
C PHE A 57 -25.20 15.81 1.60
N SER A 58 -26.10 16.31 0.74
CA SER A 58 -26.21 17.73 0.44
C SER A 58 -26.64 18.56 1.67
N LYS A 59 -27.29 17.90 2.65
CA LYS A 59 -27.72 18.49 3.90
C LYS A 59 -26.62 18.43 4.97
N ALA A 60 -26.87 19.10 6.12
CA ALA A 60 -25.99 19.04 7.29
C ALA A 60 -26.12 17.68 8.04
N VAL A 61 -25.76 16.60 7.38
CA VAL A 61 -25.76 15.22 7.90
C VAL A 61 -24.38 14.66 7.60
N ASP A 62 -23.62 14.29 8.64
CA ASP A 62 -22.26 13.75 8.48
C ASP A 62 -22.22 12.23 8.35
N ARG A 63 -23.33 11.56 8.68
CA ARG A 63 -23.44 10.10 8.70
C ARG A 63 -24.90 9.70 8.45
N ALA A 64 -25.11 8.68 7.63
CA ALA A 64 -26.39 7.95 7.56
C ALA A 64 -26.18 6.52 8.08
N ALA A 65 -27.17 5.93 8.75
CA ALA A 65 -27.03 4.55 9.19
C ALA A 65 -28.39 3.82 9.23
N TRP A 66 -28.32 2.49 9.09
CA TRP A 66 -29.48 1.60 9.13
C TRP A 66 -29.14 0.33 9.87
N ASP A 67 -30.05 -0.13 10.70
CA ASP A 67 -29.91 -1.30 11.51
C ASP A 67 -30.88 -2.41 11.04
N LYS A 68 -30.41 -3.65 11.11
CA LYS A 68 -31.22 -4.85 10.90
C LYS A 68 -30.96 -5.83 12.04
N PRO A 69 -31.98 -6.27 12.82
CA PRO A 69 -31.83 -7.36 13.75
C PRO A 69 -31.59 -8.68 13.00
N VAL A 70 -30.70 -9.50 13.53
CA VAL A 70 -30.32 -10.81 13.01
C VAL A 70 -30.05 -11.77 14.17
N ALA A 71 -29.88 -13.06 13.87
CA ALA A 71 -29.35 -14.04 14.82
C ALA A 71 -28.36 -14.93 14.08
N LEU A 72 -27.05 -14.63 14.25
CA LEU A 72 -26.00 -15.25 13.45
C LEU A 72 -24.83 -15.71 14.35
N ASP A 73 -24.27 -16.86 13.99
CA ASP A 73 -22.94 -17.27 14.42
C ASP A 73 -21.93 -16.96 13.33
N LEU A 74 -21.03 -16.01 13.61
CA LEU A 74 -19.93 -15.59 12.73
C LEU A 74 -18.56 -15.96 13.32
N SER A 75 -18.51 -16.90 14.27
CA SER A 75 -17.26 -17.34 14.91
C SER A 75 -16.26 -17.92 13.91
N ALA A 76 -16.75 -18.70 12.94
CA ALA A 76 -15.93 -19.31 11.89
C ALA A 76 -15.49 -18.34 10.79
N ALA A 77 -16.11 -17.16 10.66
CA ALA A 77 -15.76 -16.20 9.64
C ALA A 77 -14.36 -15.61 9.87
N THR A 78 -13.59 -15.44 8.82
CA THR A 78 -12.28 -14.77 8.82
C THR A 78 -12.33 -13.41 8.12
N ALA A 79 -13.29 -13.24 7.19
CA ALA A 79 -13.53 -11.98 6.50
C ALA A 79 -15.00 -11.89 6.04
N PHE A 80 -15.39 -10.70 5.59
CA PHE A 80 -16.71 -10.41 5.03
C PHE A 80 -16.54 -9.71 3.68
N GLU A 81 -17.23 -10.19 2.67
CA GLU A 81 -17.37 -9.54 1.37
C GLU A 81 -18.71 -8.80 1.31
N ILE A 82 -18.69 -7.54 0.85
CA ILE A 82 -19.90 -6.75 0.60
C ILE A 82 -19.92 -6.34 -0.86
N ASP A 83 -20.93 -6.80 -1.60
CA ASP A 83 -21.19 -6.34 -2.95
C ASP A 83 -22.14 -5.14 -2.91
N LEU A 84 -21.66 -4.00 -3.42
CA LEU A 84 -22.37 -2.72 -3.36
C LEU A 84 -22.11 -1.88 -4.62
N ALA A 85 -23.02 -0.96 -4.91
CA ALA A 85 -22.86 0.01 -5.99
C ALA A 85 -23.24 1.42 -5.54
N CYS A 86 -22.43 2.42 -5.93
CA CYS A 86 -22.74 3.82 -5.73
C CYS A 86 -22.41 4.62 -7.00
N PRO A 87 -23.38 5.26 -7.66
CA PRO A 87 -23.10 6.07 -8.85
C PRO A 87 -22.23 7.30 -8.57
N ARG A 88 -22.26 7.80 -7.34
CA ARG A 88 -21.48 8.95 -6.87
C ARG A 88 -20.70 8.58 -5.61
N PRO A 89 -19.63 7.78 -5.73
CA PRO A 89 -18.89 7.27 -4.58
C PRO A 89 -18.17 8.37 -3.78
N GLU A 90 -17.88 9.53 -4.40
CA GLU A 90 -17.33 10.73 -3.75
C GLU A 90 -18.23 11.31 -2.66
N ALA A 91 -19.53 11.00 -2.68
CA ALA A 91 -20.45 11.33 -1.59
C ALA A 91 -20.11 10.60 -0.28
N ILE A 92 -19.38 9.48 -0.36
CA ILE A 92 -19.06 8.61 0.76
C ILE A 92 -17.56 8.65 1.01
N ARG A 93 -17.13 9.20 2.12
CA ARG A 93 -15.74 9.18 2.57
C ARG A 93 -15.30 7.76 2.95
N GLN A 94 -16.16 7.08 3.72
CA GLN A 94 -15.94 5.70 4.13
C GLN A 94 -17.28 4.99 4.37
N PHE A 95 -17.30 3.70 4.08
CA PHE A 95 -18.42 2.81 4.38
C PHE A 95 -18.11 2.02 5.63
N GLY A 96 -18.95 2.15 6.66
CA GLY A 96 -18.85 1.40 7.92
C GLY A 96 -19.77 0.17 7.93
N LEU A 97 -19.20 -0.98 8.30
CA LEU A 97 -19.92 -2.20 8.62
C LEU A 97 -19.78 -2.49 10.11
N TYR A 98 -20.90 -2.78 10.75
CA TYR A 98 -20.94 -3.08 12.18
C TYR A 98 -21.75 -4.36 12.43
N PHE A 99 -21.25 -5.18 13.35
CA PHE A 99 -21.98 -6.33 13.89
C PHE A 99 -22.24 -6.11 15.37
N LYS A 100 -23.52 -6.11 15.76
CA LYS A 100 -23.94 -6.00 17.15
C LYS A 100 -23.84 -7.36 17.83
N SER A 101 -23.35 -7.38 19.05
CA SER A 101 -23.28 -8.58 19.88
C SER A 101 -23.50 -8.19 21.35
N GLY A 102 -24.66 -8.49 21.88
CA GLY A 102 -25.02 -8.13 23.26
C GLY A 102 -24.86 -6.66 23.60
N GLY A 103 -23.98 -6.32 24.55
CA GLY A 103 -23.73 -4.95 25.03
C GLY A 103 -22.73 -4.13 24.17
N GLY A 104 -22.29 -4.62 23.01
CA GLY A 104 -21.31 -3.92 22.21
C GLY A 104 -21.42 -4.19 20.72
N TRP A 105 -20.45 -3.64 19.97
CA TRP A 105 -20.34 -3.72 18.51
C TRP A 105 -18.94 -4.11 18.10
N TYR A 106 -18.84 -4.85 17.02
CA TYR A 106 -17.64 -4.96 16.19
C TYR A 106 -17.79 -3.97 15.04
N ALA A 107 -16.86 -3.04 14.86
CA ALA A 107 -16.95 -1.92 13.93
C ALA A 107 -15.74 -1.86 13.01
N ALA A 108 -15.96 -1.81 11.69
CA ALA A 108 -14.92 -1.59 10.71
C ALA A 108 -15.39 -0.60 9.64
N SER A 109 -14.46 0.14 9.02
CA SER A 109 -14.77 1.07 7.94
C SER A 109 -13.72 1.01 6.86
N LYS A 110 -14.16 1.17 5.60
CA LYS A 110 -13.26 1.25 4.43
C LYS A 110 -13.69 2.40 3.50
N PRO A 111 -12.76 3.04 2.79
CA PRO A 111 -13.09 4.01 1.76
C PRO A 111 -13.88 3.35 0.63
N MET A 112 -14.69 4.14 -0.09
CA MET A 112 -15.38 3.65 -1.29
C MET A 112 -14.37 3.50 -2.42
N PRO A 113 -14.29 2.35 -3.08
CA PRO A 113 -13.26 2.12 -4.10
C PRO A 113 -13.49 2.94 -5.38
N GLY A 114 -14.71 2.98 -5.89
CA GLY A 114 -15.04 3.67 -7.14
C GLY A 114 -16.52 3.54 -7.51
N PRO A 115 -16.93 4.05 -8.68
CA PRO A 115 -18.29 3.94 -9.16
C PRO A 115 -18.63 2.51 -9.59
N GLY A 116 -19.93 2.23 -9.70
CA GLY A 116 -20.44 0.95 -10.16
C GLY A 116 -20.47 -0.14 -9.10
N LEU A 117 -20.59 -1.40 -9.54
CA LEU A 117 -20.64 -2.55 -8.64
C LEU A 117 -19.25 -2.91 -8.14
N GLN A 118 -19.04 -2.78 -6.86
CA GLN A 118 -17.77 -3.03 -6.17
C GLN A 118 -17.94 -4.12 -5.11
N THR A 119 -16.84 -4.77 -4.73
CA THR A 119 -16.80 -5.68 -3.59
C THR A 119 -15.82 -5.11 -2.56
N LEU A 120 -16.32 -4.72 -1.41
CA LEU A 120 -15.49 -4.40 -0.24
C LEU A 120 -15.22 -5.67 0.55
N VAL A 121 -13.97 -5.86 0.97
CA VAL A 121 -13.57 -7.00 1.80
C VAL A 121 -13.11 -6.49 3.15
N PHE A 122 -13.76 -6.93 4.22
CA PHE A 122 -13.41 -6.64 5.60
C PHE A 122 -12.80 -7.89 6.23
N ALA A 123 -11.52 -7.88 6.54
CA ALA A 123 -10.94 -8.93 7.37
C ALA A 123 -11.52 -8.84 8.78
N LYS A 124 -11.67 -9.95 9.47
CA LYS A 124 -12.17 -9.96 10.86
C LYS A 124 -11.27 -9.13 11.79
N SER A 125 -9.98 -9.05 11.48
CA SER A 125 -8.99 -8.21 12.15
C SER A 125 -9.18 -6.69 11.94
N ASP A 126 -9.94 -6.27 10.93
CA ASP A 126 -10.23 -4.84 10.69
C ASP A 126 -11.23 -4.28 11.72
N PHE A 127 -11.93 -5.16 12.44
CA PHE A 127 -12.98 -4.75 13.37
C PHE A 127 -12.42 -4.40 14.75
N SER A 128 -12.64 -3.18 15.18
CA SER A 128 -12.46 -2.73 16.56
C SER A 128 -13.74 -3.00 17.37
N THR A 129 -13.61 -3.00 18.70
CA THR A 129 -14.76 -3.15 19.61
C THR A 129 -15.22 -1.81 20.14
N GLU A 130 -16.54 -1.60 20.14
CA GLU A 130 -17.22 -0.50 20.83
C GLU A 130 -18.10 -1.11 21.93
N GLY A 131 -17.95 -0.65 23.19
CA GLY A 131 -18.61 -1.27 24.32
C GLY A 131 -18.05 -2.65 24.66
N SER A 132 -18.92 -3.58 25.04
CA SER A 132 -18.55 -4.94 25.48
C SER A 132 -19.30 -5.98 24.64
N PRO A 133 -18.84 -6.33 23.44
CA PRO A 133 -19.47 -7.35 22.61
C PRO A 133 -19.39 -8.73 23.27
N ALA A 134 -20.44 -9.52 23.14
CA ALA A 134 -20.58 -10.82 23.79
C ALA A 134 -19.84 -11.97 23.09
N GLY A 135 -19.45 -11.77 21.82
CA GLY A 135 -18.73 -12.75 20.99
C GLY A 135 -19.23 -12.79 19.56
N TRP A 136 -18.39 -13.30 18.65
CA TRP A 136 -18.75 -13.47 17.24
C TRP A 136 -19.73 -14.64 17.01
N ASP A 137 -19.92 -15.50 17.97
CA ASP A 137 -20.90 -16.59 18.01
C ASP A 137 -22.35 -16.10 18.29
N ARG A 138 -22.49 -14.83 18.71
CA ARG A 138 -23.78 -14.24 19.11
C ARG A 138 -23.99 -12.87 18.51
N ILE A 139 -24.12 -12.80 17.19
CA ILE A 139 -24.42 -11.55 16.48
C ILE A 139 -25.93 -11.36 16.45
N ASP A 140 -26.42 -10.25 17.02
CA ASP A 140 -27.83 -9.90 17.13
C ASP A 140 -28.25 -8.73 16.25
N GLY A 141 -27.33 -8.07 15.55
CA GLY A 141 -27.65 -6.99 14.62
C GLY A 141 -26.54 -6.69 13.62
N ILE A 142 -26.94 -6.11 12.49
CA ILE A 142 -26.04 -5.55 11.47
C ILE A 142 -26.36 -4.06 11.33
N ARG A 143 -25.34 -3.20 11.31
CA ARG A 143 -25.44 -1.79 10.96
C ARG A 143 -24.61 -1.46 9.76
N LEU A 144 -25.20 -0.74 8.82
CA LEU A 144 -24.56 -0.13 7.67
C LEU A 144 -24.41 1.37 7.94
N SER A 145 -23.23 1.92 7.73
CA SER A 145 -22.96 3.29 8.15
C SER A 145 -22.02 4.02 7.19
N PRO A 146 -22.51 4.49 6.04
CA PRO A 146 -21.78 5.42 5.20
C PRO A 146 -21.60 6.77 5.87
N TRP A 147 -20.37 7.30 5.81
CA TRP A 147 -19.97 8.62 6.31
C TRP A 147 -19.80 9.59 5.15
N LYS A 148 -20.25 10.80 5.34
CA LYS A 148 -20.21 11.85 4.35
C LYS A 148 -18.79 12.13 3.86
N GLY A 149 -18.67 12.15 2.54
CA GLY A 149 -17.54 12.68 1.79
C GLY A 149 -17.86 14.09 1.28
N GLU A 150 -18.18 14.22 0.01
CA GLU A 150 -18.64 15.48 -0.56
C GLU A 150 -20.09 15.78 -0.21
N ALA A 151 -20.43 17.09 -0.20
CA ALA A 151 -21.77 17.57 0.17
C ALA A 151 -22.77 17.40 -0.99
N LEU A 152 -23.05 16.15 -1.38
CA LEU A 152 -23.96 15.82 -2.47
C LEU A 152 -24.82 14.60 -2.13
N ASP A 153 -26.05 14.56 -2.63
CA ASP A 153 -26.94 13.43 -2.43
C ASP A 153 -26.57 12.28 -3.36
N ALA A 154 -26.64 11.07 -2.82
CA ALA A 154 -26.36 9.83 -3.53
C ALA A 154 -27.33 8.71 -3.10
N ALA A 155 -27.21 7.55 -3.69
CA ALA A 155 -27.82 6.32 -3.22
C ALA A 155 -26.80 5.18 -3.27
N LEU A 156 -26.71 4.44 -2.18
CA LEU A 156 -25.91 3.24 -2.08
C LEU A 156 -26.79 2.03 -2.28
N VAL A 157 -26.52 1.22 -3.31
CA VAL A 157 -27.26 -0.03 -3.55
C VAL A 157 -26.42 -1.19 -3.02
N LEU A 158 -26.99 -1.97 -2.13
CA LEU A 158 -26.36 -3.17 -1.58
C LEU A 158 -26.99 -4.43 -2.17
N HIS A 159 -26.16 -5.39 -2.49
CA HIS A 159 -26.54 -6.62 -3.16
C HIS A 159 -26.31 -7.86 -2.28
N ARG A 160 -25.21 -7.89 -1.51
CA ARG A 160 -24.87 -9.07 -0.70
C ARG A 160 -23.86 -8.72 0.39
N ILE A 161 -24.02 -9.31 1.57
CA ILE A 161 -22.94 -9.55 2.54
C ILE A 161 -22.73 -11.06 2.62
N ALA A 162 -21.48 -11.51 2.48
CA ALA A 162 -21.10 -12.90 2.65
C ALA A 162 -19.96 -13.04 3.64
N ALA A 163 -20.01 -14.05 4.50
CA ALA A 163 -18.91 -14.46 5.36
C ALA A 163 -17.99 -15.41 4.60
N LEU A 164 -16.70 -15.18 4.69
CA LEU A 164 -15.66 -16.08 4.25
C LEU A 164 -15.23 -16.88 5.46
N ASP A 165 -15.75 -18.09 5.57
CA ASP A 165 -15.47 -18.97 6.72
C ASP A 165 -14.05 -19.57 6.60
N GLY A 166 -13.42 -19.90 7.73
CA GLY A 166 -12.11 -20.54 7.78
C GLY A 166 -12.13 -21.92 7.11
N GLY A 167 -10.98 -22.34 6.61
CA GLY A 167 -10.76 -23.62 5.93
C GLY A 167 -9.81 -24.56 6.70
N SER A 168 -9.34 -25.57 5.98
CA SER A 168 -8.31 -26.53 6.47
C SER A 168 -6.93 -25.89 6.67
N LEU A 169 -6.72 -24.65 6.18
CA LEU A 169 -5.49 -23.87 6.37
C LEU A 169 -5.60 -23.01 7.61
N VAL A 170 -4.59 -23.05 8.47
CA VAL A 170 -4.49 -22.23 9.68
C VAL A 170 -3.30 -21.28 9.57
N VAL A 171 -3.49 -19.99 9.81
CA VAL A 171 -2.40 -19.00 9.91
C VAL A 171 -2.14 -18.73 11.39
N VAL A 172 -0.89 -18.91 11.82
CA VAL A 172 -0.50 -18.84 13.23
C VAL A 172 0.24 -17.54 13.49
N ARG A 173 -0.35 -16.63 14.25
CA ARG A 173 0.29 -15.38 14.68
C ARG A 173 1.27 -15.63 15.82
N GLY A 174 2.51 -15.18 15.66
CA GLY A 174 3.51 -15.18 16.72
C GLY A 174 3.13 -14.23 17.87
N THR A 175 3.13 -14.76 19.08
CA THR A 175 2.92 -14.05 20.35
C THR A 175 4.03 -14.41 21.33
N SER A 176 3.92 -15.54 22.02
CA SER A 176 4.92 -16.02 22.97
C SER A 176 6.20 -16.56 22.34
N SER A 177 6.16 -16.93 21.05
CA SER A 177 7.38 -17.24 20.28
C SER A 177 8.26 -16.02 19.96
N CYS A 178 7.74 -14.80 20.19
CA CYS A 178 8.46 -13.56 19.97
C CYS A 178 9.13 -13.07 21.26
N PRO A 179 10.44 -12.73 21.23
CA PRO A 179 11.19 -12.44 22.47
C PRO A 179 10.82 -11.11 23.15
N ASN A 180 10.20 -10.17 22.44
CA ASN A 180 9.87 -8.83 22.94
C ASN A 180 8.69 -8.20 22.20
N ASP A 181 8.21 -7.03 22.66
CA ASP A 181 7.08 -6.31 22.07
C ASP A 181 7.32 -5.84 20.64
N SER A 182 8.55 -5.44 20.30
CA SER A 182 8.89 -5.05 18.94
C SER A 182 8.73 -6.21 17.97
N GLU A 183 9.21 -7.39 18.34
CA GLU A 183 9.06 -8.62 17.53
C GLU A 183 7.60 -9.07 17.45
N ARG A 184 6.82 -8.94 18.54
CA ARG A 184 5.36 -9.19 18.51
C ARG A 184 4.64 -8.25 17.55
N ALA A 185 5.04 -6.98 17.47
CA ALA A 185 4.48 -6.02 16.53
C ALA A 185 4.81 -6.40 15.07
N VAL A 186 6.04 -6.88 14.81
CA VAL A 186 6.44 -7.41 13.49
C VAL A 186 5.62 -8.65 13.14
N ALA A 187 5.45 -9.59 14.07
CA ALA A 187 4.66 -10.80 13.88
C ALA A 187 3.19 -10.48 13.55
N ALA A 188 2.58 -9.53 14.27
CA ALA A 188 1.22 -9.09 14.01
C ALA A 188 1.06 -8.53 12.59
N LYS A 189 1.91 -7.59 12.18
CA LYS A 189 1.90 -6.97 10.85
C LYS A 189 2.17 -7.99 9.72
N THR A 190 3.10 -8.93 9.94
CA THR A 190 3.42 -9.97 8.96
C THR A 190 2.27 -10.96 8.79
N THR A 191 1.64 -11.36 9.90
CA THR A 191 0.47 -12.24 9.88
C THR A 191 -0.72 -11.60 9.18
N GLU A 192 -1.00 -10.33 9.49
CA GLU A 192 -2.06 -9.54 8.83
C GLU A 192 -1.82 -9.46 7.31
N ARG A 193 -0.58 -9.21 6.89
CA ARG A 193 -0.19 -9.18 5.47
C ARG A 193 -0.46 -10.51 4.78
N VAL A 194 0.01 -11.63 5.35
CA VAL A 194 -0.22 -12.96 4.80
C VAL A 194 -1.72 -13.27 4.73
N SER A 195 -2.46 -13.02 5.81
CA SER A 195 -3.92 -13.23 5.85
C SER A 195 -4.64 -12.41 4.78
N ARG A 196 -4.30 -11.13 4.61
CA ARG A 196 -4.88 -10.27 3.58
C ARG A 196 -4.62 -10.81 2.17
N LEU A 197 -3.40 -11.20 1.84
CA LEU A 197 -3.07 -11.78 0.54
C LEU A 197 -3.84 -13.08 0.27
N LEU A 198 -4.04 -13.92 1.30
CA LEU A 198 -4.86 -15.14 1.20
C LEU A 198 -6.35 -14.81 0.94
N ILE A 199 -6.90 -13.81 1.64
CA ILE A 199 -8.28 -13.33 1.42
C ILE A 199 -8.44 -12.82 -0.02
N GLU A 200 -7.51 -11.99 -0.49
CA GLU A 200 -7.50 -11.48 -1.86
C GLU A 200 -7.38 -12.61 -2.89
N ALA A 201 -6.63 -13.66 -2.59
CA ALA A 201 -6.49 -14.84 -3.42
C ALA A 201 -7.71 -15.80 -3.35
N GLY A 202 -8.67 -15.52 -2.46
CA GLY A 202 -9.84 -16.39 -2.24
C GLY A 202 -9.52 -17.68 -1.48
N ILE A 203 -8.38 -17.74 -0.76
CA ILE A 203 -7.99 -18.93 0.02
C ILE A 203 -8.58 -18.84 1.43
N PRO A 204 -9.53 -19.75 1.76
CA PRO A 204 -10.11 -19.80 3.09
C PRO A 204 -9.07 -20.25 4.12
N HIS A 205 -8.99 -19.56 5.26
CA HIS A 205 -8.07 -19.91 6.34
C HIS A 205 -8.62 -19.46 7.69
N SER A 206 -8.11 -20.03 8.77
CA SER A 206 -8.40 -19.60 10.14
C SER A 206 -7.18 -18.90 10.72
N LEU A 207 -7.39 -17.95 11.63
CA LEU A 207 -6.33 -17.22 12.31
C LEU A 207 -6.34 -17.60 13.79
N VAL A 208 -5.18 -18.07 14.28
CA VAL A 208 -4.93 -18.41 15.68
C VAL A 208 -3.63 -17.79 16.15
N THR A 209 -3.36 -17.85 17.45
CA THR A 209 -2.05 -17.50 18.02
C THR A 209 -1.19 -18.75 18.23
N ASP A 210 0.11 -18.57 18.40
CA ASP A 210 0.98 -19.70 18.75
C ASP A 210 0.75 -20.24 20.16
N ASP A 211 0.09 -19.48 21.04
CA ASP A 211 -0.38 -19.96 22.34
C ASP A 211 -1.53 -20.96 22.21
N ASP A 212 -2.36 -20.83 21.17
CA ASP A 212 -3.48 -21.75 20.90
C ASP A 212 -3.02 -23.13 20.40
N LEU A 213 -1.79 -23.24 19.92
CA LEU A 213 -1.21 -24.50 19.41
C LEU A 213 -1.25 -25.62 20.47
N VAL A 214 -0.96 -25.28 21.74
CA VAL A 214 -0.95 -26.23 22.84
C VAL A 214 -2.36 -26.70 23.23
N ASN A 215 -3.38 -25.95 22.83
CA ASN A 215 -4.80 -26.21 23.06
C ASN A 215 -5.47 -26.94 21.90
N GLY A 216 -4.70 -27.44 20.93
CA GLY A 216 -5.20 -28.23 19.82
C GLY A 216 -5.76 -27.42 18.64
N ALA A 217 -5.37 -26.15 18.46
CA ALA A 217 -5.81 -25.31 17.36
C ALA A 217 -5.56 -25.90 15.95
N LEU A 218 -4.62 -26.86 15.84
CA LEU A 218 -4.33 -27.54 14.56
C LEU A 218 -5.05 -28.88 14.41
N ASN A 219 -5.89 -29.34 15.36
CA ASN A 219 -6.46 -30.68 15.33
C ASN A 219 -7.23 -31.02 14.05
N ASN A 220 -7.94 -30.07 13.47
CA ASN A 220 -8.74 -30.22 12.26
C ASN A 220 -8.06 -29.57 11.02
N ALA A 221 -6.83 -29.09 11.15
CA ALA A 221 -6.10 -28.47 10.06
C ALA A 221 -5.41 -29.52 9.18
N ALA A 222 -5.39 -29.30 7.87
CA ALA A 222 -4.55 -30.02 6.91
C ALA A 222 -3.19 -29.34 6.75
N ALA A 223 -3.17 -28.01 6.83
CA ALA A 223 -1.97 -27.20 6.67
C ALA A 223 -1.94 -26.02 7.65
N ALA A 224 -0.73 -25.56 8.00
CA ALA A 224 -0.57 -24.33 8.78
C ALA A 224 0.58 -23.48 8.25
N LEU A 225 0.41 -22.15 8.33
CA LEU A 225 1.43 -21.15 8.03
C LEU A 225 1.90 -20.48 9.33
N LEU A 226 3.21 -20.35 9.47
CA LEU A 226 3.89 -19.60 10.52
C LEU A 226 4.57 -18.37 9.88
N PRO A 227 3.86 -17.25 9.71
CA PRO A 227 4.37 -16.06 9.01
C PRO A 227 5.56 -15.40 9.70
N TYR A 228 5.59 -15.43 11.04
CA TYR A 228 6.72 -15.06 11.86
C TYR A 228 6.56 -15.59 13.30
N ASN A 229 7.11 -16.75 13.55
CA ASN A 229 7.14 -17.43 14.85
C ASN A 229 8.58 -17.85 15.12
N PRO A 230 9.49 -16.89 15.47
CA PRO A 230 10.93 -17.13 15.42
C PRO A 230 11.41 -18.20 16.40
N GLN A 231 10.87 -18.27 17.61
CA GLN A 231 11.35 -19.13 18.68
C GLN A 231 10.18 -19.86 19.38
N PRO A 232 9.55 -20.87 18.73
CA PRO A 232 8.50 -21.65 19.36
C PRO A 232 9.01 -22.33 20.65
N SER A 233 8.20 -22.26 21.71
CA SER A 233 8.48 -22.91 23.00
C SER A 233 8.45 -24.45 22.90
N ALA A 234 8.98 -25.15 23.88
CA ALA A 234 8.98 -26.62 23.89
C ALA A 234 7.56 -27.23 23.78
N PRO A 235 6.50 -26.72 24.48
CA PRO A 235 5.12 -27.17 24.28
C PRO A 235 4.60 -26.92 22.86
N GLN A 236 4.90 -25.73 22.27
CA GLN A 236 4.53 -25.41 20.90
C GLN A 236 5.23 -26.33 19.89
N LEU A 237 6.53 -26.58 20.04
CA LEU A 237 7.27 -27.52 19.21
C LEU A 237 6.69 -28.94 19.31
N LYS A 238 6.28 -29.38 20.50
CA LYS A 238 5.60 -30.66 20.69
C LYS A 238 4.28 -30.72 19.91
N ALA A 239 3.48 -29.65 19.94
CA ALA A 239 2.21 -29.55 19.19
C ALA A 239 2.47 -29.58 17.66
N LEU A 240 3.44 -28.80 17.17
CA LEU A 240 3.84 -28.79 15.75
C LEU A 240 4.37 -30.15 15.28
N ASN A 241 5.20 -30.82 16.07
CA ASN A 241 5.69 -32.16 15.75
C ASN A 241 4.56 -33.21 15.73
N ALA A 242 3.61 -33.14 16.64
CA ALA A 242 2.42 -33.97 16.63
C ALA A 242 1.55 -33.71 15.39
N PHE A 243 1.45 -32.45 14.96
CA PHE A 243 0.77 -32.08 13.72
C PHE A 243 1.45 -32.69 12.49
N LEU A 244 2.77 -32.57 12.38
CA LEU A 244 3.55 -33.18 11.29
C LEU A 244 3.45 -34.71 11.30
N ALA A 245 3.45 -35.33 12.48
CA ALA A 245 3.40 -36.81 12.63
C ALA A 245 2.08 -37.42 12.14
N ARG A 246 0.95 -36.69 12.21
CA ARG A 246 -0.34 -37.14 11.67
C ARG A 246 -0.59 -36.71 10.22
N GLY A 247 0.45 -36.24 9.50
CA GLY A 247 0.38 -35.88 8.08
C GLY A 247 0.06 -34.41 7.81
N GLY A 248 -0.05 -33.55 8.83
CA GLY A 248 -0.19 -32.11 8.65
C GLY A 248 1.06 -31.52 8.00
N LYS A 249 0.90 -30.42 7.25
CA LYS A 249 2.00 -29.75 6.56
C LYS A 249 2.19 -28.31 7.03
N LEU A 250 3.44 -27.86 7.11
CA LEU A 250 3.81 -26.54 7.60
C LEU A 250 4.44 -25.66 6.52
N GLY A 251 4.05 -24.40 6.49
CA GLY A 251 4.77 -23.33 5.80
C GLY A 251 5.40 -22.40 6.83
N VAL A 252 6.71 -22.28 6.85
CA VAL A 252 7.44 -21.47 7.82
C VAL A 252 8.15 -20.33 7.12
N PHE A 253 8.03 -19.12 7.66
CA PHE A 253 8.75 -17.95 7.20
C PHE A 253 9.68 -17.45 8.30
N TYR A 254 10.95 -17.27 7.98
CA TYR A 254 11.97 -16.69 8.85
C TYR A 254 12.02 -17.29 10.27
N GLY A 255 11.84 -18.61 10.39
CA GLY A 255 11.94 -19.27 11.68
C GLY A 255 13.41 -19.46 12.10
N ALA A 256 13.65 -19.43 13.42
CA ALA A 256 14.98 -19.61 14.00
C ALA A 256 15.12 -20.91 14.83
N SER A 257 14.20 -21.88 14.66
CA SER A 257 14.20 -23.15 15.42
C SER A 257 14.87 -24.29 14.63
N PRO A 258 16.11 -24.69 14.94
CA PRO A 258 16.75 -25.83 14.29
C PRO A 258 15.99 -27.16 14.50
N ALA A 259 15.32 -27.33 15.64
CA ALA A 259 14.53 -28.52 15.94
C ALA A 259 13.32 -28.66 14.99
N LEU A 260 12.59 -27.54 14.74
CA LEU A 260 11.48 -27.53 13.80
C LEU A 260 11.97 -27.74 12.36
N ALA A 261 13.06 -27.08 11.97
CA ALA A 261 13.65 -27.24 10.65
C ALA A 261 14.05 -28.69 10.39
N SER A 262 14.74 -29.34 11.34
CA SER A 262 15.10 -30.75 11.25
C SER A 262 13.87 -31.67 11.16
N ALA A 263 12.81 -31.38 11.95
CA ALA A 263 11.57 -32.14 11.88
C ALA A 263 10.88 -32.02 10.51
N MET A 264 11.09 -30.94 9.78
CA MET A 264 10.59 -30.73 8.42
C MET A 264 11.53 -31.23 7.31
N GLY A 265 12.73 -31.74 7.65
CA GLY A 265 13.72 -32.20 6.69
C GLY A 265 14.66 -31.11 6.19
N PHE A 266 14.82 -30.01 6.95
CA PHE A 266 15.66 -28.87 6.60
C PHE A 266 16.80 -28.66 7.60
N LYS A 267 17.81 -27.89 7.18
CA LYS A 267 18.92 -27.44 8.02
C LYS A 267 19.00 -25.90 7.99
N LEU A 268 18.98 -25.28 9.16
CA LEU A 268 19.19 -23.84 9.28
C LEU A 268 20.66 -23.47 9.27
N GLY A 269 21.01 -22.40 8.55
CA GLY A 269 22.27 -21.70 8.69
C GLY A 269 22.22 -20.62 9.81
N PRO A 270 23.37 -19.98 10.09
CA PRO A 270 23.42 -18.89 11.05
C PRO A 270 22.69 -17.66 10.53
N TYR A 271 22.20 -16.81 11.45
CA TYR A 271 21.71 -15.48 11.10
C TYR A 271 22.76 -14.73 10.28
N THR A 272 22.35 -14.21 9.14
CA THR A 272 23.24 -13.53 8.20
C THR A 272 22.68 -12.16 7.88
N LYS A 273 23.49 -11.13 8.06
CA LYS A 273 23.18 -9.75 7.67
C LYS A 273 23.80 -9.42 6.31
N ALA A 274 23.10 -8.67 5.49
CA ALA A 274 23.65 -8.22 4.21
C ALA A 274 24.86 -7.30 4.44
N GLU A 275 25.97 -7.60 3.78
CA GLU A 275 27.18 -6.75 3.78
C GLU A 275 26.94 -5.47 2.98
N ARG A 276 26.04 -5.54 1.99
CA ARG A 276 25.66 -4.44 1.10
C ARG A 276 24.14 -4.41 0.92
N PRO A 277 23.51 -3.23 0.82
CA PRO A 277 22.06 -3.10 0.67
C PRO A 277 21.47 -3.78 -0.57
N ASP A 278 22.28 -4.02 -1.59
CA ASP A 278 21.87 -4.60 -2.87
C ASP A 278 21.97 -6.13 -2.95
N ARG A 279 22.36 -6.82 -1.86
CA ARG A 279 22.65 -8.26 -1.88
C ARG A 279 21.41 -9.14 -2.13
N TRP A 280 20.31 -8.89 -1.46
CA TRP A 280 19.07 -9.67 -1.58
C TRP A 280 17.90 -8.76 -1.99
N ARG A 281 17.69 -8.68 -3.32
CA ARG A 281 16.71 -7.74 -3.91
C ARG A 281 15.52 -8.42 -4.54
N SER A 282 15.65 -9.70 -4.92
CA SER A 282 14.58 -10.49 -5.50
C SER A 282 14.75 -11.98 -5.20
N ILE A 283 13.68 -12.73 -5.40
CA ILE A 283 13.60 -14.18 -5.31
C ILE A 283 13.37 -14.71 -6.72
N ALA A 284 14.24 -15.57 -7.21
CA ALA A 284 14.15 -16.22 -8.52
C ALA A 284 13.91 -17.72 -8.38
N PHE A 285 12.93 -18.24 -9.10
CA PHE A 285 12.57 -19.65 -9.12
C PHE A 285 13.36 -20.40 -10.18
N ASP A 286 13.79 -21.63 -9.86
CA ASP A 286 14.43 -22.51 -10.85
C ASP A 286 13.43 -22.99 -11.91
N ASP A 287 12.18 -23.24 -11.54
CA ASP A 287 11.08 -23.58 -12.45
C ASP A 287 9.82 -22.79 -12.11
N PRO A 288 9.71 -21.53 -12.54
CA PRO A 288 8.56 -20.68 -12.25
C PRO A 288 7.26 -21.21 -12.89
N VAL A 289 7.36 -21.93 -14.01
CA VAL A 289 6.19 -22.50 -14.71
C VAL A 289 5.60 -23.65 -13.89
N ALA A 290 6.44 -24.55 -13.40
CA ALA A 290 5.97 -25.64 -12.55
C ALA A 290 5.32 -25.15 -11.25
N TRP A 291 5.76 -24.03 -10.71
CA TRP A 291 5.18 -23.42 -9.51
C TRP A 291 4.04 -22.44 -9.77
N LEU A 292 3.77 -22.08 -11.03
CA LEU A 292 2.80 -21.03 -11.41
C LEU A 292 3.06 -19.70 -10.67
N VAL A 293 4.29 -19.27 -10.66
CA VAL A 293 4.74 -18.01 -10.07
C VAL A 293 5.46 -17.17 -11.12
N PRO A 294 5.57 -15.85 -10.94
CA PRO A 294 6.46 -15.03 -11.76
C PRO A 294 7.92 -15.53 -11.68
N PRO A 295 8.71 -15.40 -12.75
CA PRO A 295 10.11 -15.85 -12.76
C PRO A 295 10.95 -15.12 -11.70
N ARG A 296 10.57 -13.91 -11.32
CA ARG A 296 11.19 -13.09 -10.28
C ARG A 296 10.11 -12.45 -9.42
N ILE A 297 10.34 -12.43 -8.09
CA ILE A 297 9.50 -11.77 -7.09
C ILE A 297 10.37 -10.75 -6.35
N TRP A 298 10.00 -9.50 -6.37
CA TRP A 298 10.76 -8.45 -5.72
C TRP A 298 10.60 -8.48 -4.21
N GLN A 299 11.73 -8.48 -3.52
CA GLN A 299 11.79 -8.33 -2.07
C GLN A 299 13.16 -7.83 -1.63
N LYS A 300 13.19 -6.67 -0.99
CA LYS A 300 14.39 -6.04 -0.46
C LYS A 300 14.65 -6.51 0.97
N SER A 301 15.51 -7.51 1.13
CA SER A 301 15.89 -8.08 2.44
C SER A 301 17.26 -7.60 2.89
N HIS A 302 17.41 -7.36 4.20
CA HIS A 302 18.67 -6.92 4.82
C HIS A 302 19.33 -8.00 5.67
N ASN A 303 18.61 -9.05 5.98
CA ASN A 303 19.09 -10.20 6.77
C ASN A 303 18.32 -11.45 6.41
N LEU A 304 18.88 -12.60 6.72
CA LEU A 304 18.28 -13.92 6.49
C LEU A 304 18.58 -14.87 7.67
N PHE A 305 17.70 -15.85 7.86
CA PHE A 305 18.08 -17.16 8.38
C PHE A 305 18.15 -18.11 7.19
N PRO A 306 19.34 -18.36 6.60
CA PRO A 306 19.49 -19.27 5.48
C PRO A 306 18.97 -20.65 5.84
N VAL A 307 18.29 -21.30 4.90
CA VAL A 307 17.73 -22.63 5.08
C VAL A 307 18.13 -23.50 3.89
N TYR A 308 18.54 -24.72 4.17
CA TYR A 308 19.08 -25.68 3.20
C TYR A 308 18.33 -27.00 3.29
N PRO A 309 18.31 -27.81 2.20
CA PRO A 309 17.90 -29.21 2.29
C PRO A 309 18.64 -29.94 3.40
N GLY A 310 17.90 -30.64 4.26
CA GLY A 310 18.45 -31.44 5.37
C GLY A 310 18.50 -32.93 5.07
N ASP A 311 17.69 -33.41 4.10
CA ASP A 311 17.64 -34.82 3.65
C ASP A 311 17.40 -34.90 2.13
N ARG A 312 17.40 -36.15 1.59
CA ARG A 312 17.20 -36.42 0.15
C ARG A 312 15.80 -36.09 -0.39
N ASN A 313 14.82 -35.83 0.47
CA ASN A 313 13.45 -35.54 0.09
C ASN A 313 13.16 -34.06 0.10
N SER A 314 14.14 -33.24 0.47
CA SER A 314 14.05 -31.78 0.47
C SER A 314 14.87 -31.19 -0.67
N SER A 315 14.39 -30.08 -1.24
CA SER A 315 15.02 -29.40 -2.36
C SER A 315 14.87 -27.89 -2.27
N VAL A 316 15.81 -27.18 -2.89
CA VAL A 316 15.70 -25.72 -3.12
C VAL A 316 14.83 -25.52 -4.35
N ILE A 317 13.90 -24.58 -4.28
CA ILE A 317 13.02 -24.19 -5.39
C ILE A 317 13.23 -22.75 -5.85
N ALA A 318 13.81 -21.90 -4.98
CA ALA A 318 14.11 -20.51 -5.31
C ALA A 318 15.34 -20.02 -4.55
N PHE A 319 16.03 -19.06 -5.17
CA PHE A 319 17.23 -18.41 -4.65
C PHE A 319 17.06 -16.91 -4.57
N TRP A 320 17.82 -16.28 -3.69
CA TRP A 320 17.96 -14.82 -3.69
C TRP A 320 18.82 -14.36 -4.87
N GLU A 321 18.48 -13.21 -5.40
CA GLU A 321 19.29 -12.47 -6.36
C GLU A 321 19.65 -11.08 -5.83
N ASN A 322 20.80 -10.58 -6.27
CA ASN A 322 21.16 -9.18 -6.00
C ASN A 322 20.45 -8.21 -6.98
N ALA A 323 20.69 -6.91 -6.85
CA ALA A 323 20.09 -5.88 -7.69
C ALA A 323 20.41 -6.03 -9.19
N ARG A 324 21.49 -6.75 -9.54
CA ARG A 324 21.88 -7.06 -10.93
C ARG A 324 21.27 -8.37 -11.47
N GLY A 325 20.43 -9.05 -10.67
CA GLY A 325 19.87 -10.36 -11.01
C GLY A 325 20.88 -11.51 -10.89
N VAL A 326 21.97 -11.30 -10.16
CA VAL A 326 22.95 -12.36 -9.91
C VAL A 326 22.52 -13.18 -8.71
N ARG A 327 22.39 -14.50 -8.93
CA ARG A 327 22.02 -15.46 -7.90
C ARG A 327 23.00 -15.44 -6.73
N GLN A 328 22.45 -15.43 -5.54
CA GLN A 328 23.20 -15.50 -4.28
C GLN A 328 23.29 -16.95 -3.79
N PRO A 329 24.28 -17.31 -2.97
CA PRO A 329 24.45 -18.69 -2.49
C PRO A 329 23.35 -19.13 -1.52
N GLU A 330 22.66 -18.20 -0.86
CA GLU A 330 21.61 -18.51 0.09
C GLU A 330 20.30 -18.87 -0.62
N PRO A 331 19.68 -20.03 -0.33
CA PRO A 331 18.34 -20.34 -0.80
C PRO A 331 17.30 -19.37 -0.24
N ALA A 332 16.33 -18.97 -1.07
CA ALA A 332 15.18 -18.20 -0.64
C ALA A 332 14.08 -19.12 -0.10
N LEU A 333 13.82 -20.25 -0.79
CA LEU A 333 12.76 -21.19 -0.48
C LEU A 333 13.25 -22.63 -0.66
N VAL A 334 12.93 -23.45 0.33
CA VAL A 334 13.11 -24.91 0.28
C VAL A 334 11.79 -25.62 0.54
N VAL A 335 11.62 -26.80 -0.04
CA VAL A 335 10.42 -27.64 0.10
C VAL A 335 10.78 -29.05 0.51
N SER A 336 9.84 -29.72 1.18
CA SER A 336 9.88 -31.15 1.52
C SER A 336 8.46 -31.73 1.49
N PRO A 337 8.25 -33.06 1.65
CA PRO A 337 6.91 -33.62 1.82
C PRO A 337 6.15 -33.10 3.03
N ARG A 338 6.84 -32.46 4.01
CA ARG A 338 6.27 -31.88 5.22
C ARG A 338 5.92 -30.39 5.09
N GLY A 339 6.25 -29.77 3.97
CA GLY A 339 5.92 -28.37 3.67
C GLY A 339 7.07 -27.58 3.10
N PHE A 340 7.12 -26.28 3.42
CA PHE A 340 8.14 -25.37 2.90
C PHE A 340 8.74 -24.49 3.99
N TRP A 341 9.91 -23.90 3.69
CA TRP A 341 10.56 -22.92 4.54
C TRP A 341 11.16 -21.79 3.70
N MET A 342 10.77 -20.56 3.99
CA MET A 342 11.33 -19.34 3.41
C MET A 342 12.35 -18.74 4.37
N SER A 343 13.50 -18.33 3.86
CA SER A 343 14.61 -17.77 4.66
C SER A 343 14.37 -16.36 5.20
N HIS A 344 13.27 -15.72 4.85
CA HIS A 344 12.83 -14.39 5.35
C HIS A 344 11.30 -14.33 5.50
N ILE A 345 10.80 -13.29 6.20
CA ILE A 345 9.36 -12.94 6.20
C ILE A 345 8.96 -12.38 4.84
N LEU A 346 7.66 -12.44 4.50
CA LEU A 346 7.14 -11.69 3.35
C LEU A 346 7.08 -10.20 3.67
N LEU A 347 7.76 -9.38 2.87
CA LEU A 347 7.71 -7.91 2.95
C LEU A 347 6.55 -7.35 2.10
N ASN A 348 6.35 -6.03 2.16
CA ASN A 348 5.22 -5.36 1.50
C ASN A 348 5.37 -5.14 -0.01
N ASP A 349 6.60 -5.07 -0.49
CA ASP A 349 6.91 -4.89 -1.91
C ASP A 349 6.38 -6.06 -2.75
N ASP A 350 6.01 -5.81 -4.00
CA ASP A 350 5.54 -6.80 -4.98
C ASP A 350 4.38 -7.68 -4.47
N ALA A 351 3.31 -7.04 -4.01
CA ALA A 351 2.17 -7.73 -3.38
C ALA A 351 1.48 -8.71 -4.33
N GLN A 352 1.37 -8.38 -5.64
CA GLN A 352 0.71 -9.25 -6.62
C GLN A 352 1.50 -10.54 -6.83
N SER A 353 2.81 -10.47 -7.07
CA SER A 353 3.65 -11.67 -7.23
C SER A 353 3.70 -12.50 -5.95
N LYS A 354 3.69 -11.87 -4.78
CA LYS A 354 3.63 -12.56 -3.48
C LYS A 354 2.29 -13.23 -3.22
N LYS A 355 1.19 -12.64 -3.68
CA LYS A 355 -0.12 -13.31 -3.69
C LYS A 355 -0.09 -14.58 -4.53
N GLU A 356 0.51 -14.52 -5.71
CA GLU A 356 0.69 -15.71 -6.57
C GLU A 356 1.59 -16.76 -5.94
N LEU A 357 2.68 -16.33 -5.29
CA LEU A 357 3.56 -17.18 -4.51
C LEU A 357 2.80 -17.89 -3.38
N LEU A 358 2.02 -17.17 -2.58
CA LEU A 358 1.24 -17.76 -1.49
C LEU A 358 0.22 -18.77 -1.98
N VAL A 359 -0.45 -18.51 -3.11
CA VAL A 359 -1.35 -19.49 -3.74
C VAL A 359 -0.61 -20.78 -4.06
N ALA A 360 0.55 -20.68 -4.69
CA ALA A 360 1.36 -21.84 -5.06
C ALA A 360 1.85 -22.63 -3.84
N LEU A 361 2.36 -21.93 -2.83
CA LEU A 361 2.86 -22.54 -1.60
C LEU A 361 1.74 -23.17 -0.77
N CYS A 362 0.59 -22.51 -0.64
CA CYS A 362 -0.57 -23.08 0.05
C CYS A 362 -1.11 -24.32 -0.67
N ALA A 363 -1.18 -24.28 -1.99
CA ALA A 363 -1.62 -25.45 -2.78
C ALA A 363 -0.58 -26.58 -2.80
N HIS A 364 0.71 -26.31 -2.56
CA HIS A 364 1.69 -27.34 -2.27
C HIS A 364 1.44 -28.03 -0.93
N LEU A 365 0.96 -27.27 0.08
CA LEU A 365 0.56 -27.87 1.36
C LEU A 365 -0.75 -28.64 1.24
N ASP A 366 -1.76 -28.05 0.60
CA ASP A 366 -3.09 -28.63 0.40
C ASP A 366 -3.58 -28.38 -1.05
N PRO A 367 -3.51 -29.38 -1.95
CA PRO A 367 -3.93 -29.22 -3.34
C PRO A 367 -5.41 -28.82 -3.55
N SER A 368 -6.28 -29.01 -2.54
CA SER A 368 -7.69 -28.59 -2.63
C SER A 368 -7.83 -27.06 -2.75
N LEU A 369 -6.82 -26.32 -2.31
CA LEU A 369 -6.80 -24.85 -2.35
C LEU A 369 -6.66 -24.26 -3.76
N TRP A 370 -6.34 -25.09 -4.79
CA TRP A 370 -6.42 -24.64 -6.18
C TRP A 370 -7.83 -24.23 -6.60
N ALA A 371 -8.87 -24.94 -6.09
CA ALA A 371 -10.24 -24.67 -6.48
C ALA A 371 -10.73 -23.27 -6.06
N PRO A 372 -10.66 -22.85 -4.78
CA PRO A 372 -11.08 -21.52 -4.37
C PRO A 372 -10.22 -20.41 -5.00
N ALA A 373 -8.90 -20.63 -5.16
CA ALA A 373 -8.01 -19.68 -5.82
C ALA A 373 -8.38 -19.46 -7.31
N ALA A 374 -8.68 -20.54 -8.04
CA ALA A 374 -9.12 -20.45 -9.43
C ALA A 374 -10.46 -19.72 -9.55
N ALA A 375 -11.44 -20.06 -8.72
CA ALA A 375 -12.75 -19.41 -8.71
C ALA A 375 -12.61 -17.89 -8.46
N ARG A 376 -11.72 -17.48 -7.54
CA ARG A 376 -11.42 -16.07 -7.29
C ARG A 376 -10.77 -15.41 -8.50
N ALA A 377 -9.74 -16.00 -9.08
CA ALA A 377 -9.02 -15.44 -10.22
C ALA A 377 -9.94 -15.27 -11.46
N VAL A 378 -10.83 -16.23 -11.72
CA VAL A 378 -11.81 -16.15 -12.81
C VAL A 378 -12.80 -15.01 -12.59
N ARG A 379 -13.32 -14.87 -11.36
CA ARG A 379 -14.22 -13.76 -11.01
C ARG A 379 -13.56 -12.39 -11.22
N ASP A 380 -12.28 -12.28 -10.88
CA ASP A 380 -11.55 -11.01 -10.86
C ASP A 380 -10.85 -10.72 -12.18
N ALA A 381 -10.81 -11.65 -13.15
CA ALA A 381 -10.08 -11.49 -14.41
C ALA A 381 -10.51 -10.27 -15.24
N GLY A 382 -11.80 -9.91 -15.21
CA GLY A 382 -12.33 -8.72 -15.89
C GLY A 382 -12.58 -7.52 -14.97
N ARG A 383 -12.31 -7.66 -13.66
CA ARG A 383 -12.46 -6.56 -12.70
C ARG A 383 -11.16 -5.79 -12.61
N VAL A 384 -11.00 -4.90 -13.56
CA VAL A 384 -9.80 -4.06 -13.75
C VAL A 384 -10.28 -2.63 -13.77
N ASN A 385 -9.64 -1.72 -13.05
CA ASN A 385 -10.13 -0.34 -12.95
C ASN A 385 -11.56 -0.26 -12.38
N ASP A 386 -12.38 0.57 -13.05
CA ASP A 386 -13.82 0.70 -12.78
C ASP A 386 -14.66 -0.39 -13.50
N PHE A 387 -14.02 -1.36 -14.16
CA PHE A 387 -14.74 -2.43 -14.86
C PHE A 387 -15.32 -3.44 -13.86
N GLN A 388 -16.63 -3.62 -13.94
CA GLN A 388 -17.39 -4.45 -13.00
C GLN A 388 -17.35 -5.94 -13.37
N SER A 389 -17.03 -6.23 -14.64
CA SER A 389 -17.00 -7.58 -15.19
C SER A 389 -16.15 -7.61 -16.46
N LEU A 390 -15.84 -8.80 -16.91
CA LEU A 390 -15.15 -9.00 -18.19
C LEU A 390 -15.95 -8.42 -19.37
N PHE A 391 -17.29 -8.57 -19.35
CA PHE A 391 -18.16 -7.99 -20.39
C PHE A 391 -18.07 -6.46 -20.40
N HIS A 392 -18.11 -5.81 -19.24
CA HIS A 392 -17.94 -4.35 -19.13
C HIS A 392 -16.56 -3.91 -19.63
N ALA A 393 -15.48 -4.61 -19.22
CA ALA A 393 -14.13 -4.32 -19.69
C ALA A 393 -14.03 -4.39 -21.22
N LEU A 394 -14.50 -5.48 -21.82
CA LEU A 394 -14.47 -5.64 -23.27
C LEU A 394 -15.26 -4.55 -23.99
N SER A 395 -16.46 -4.24 -23.52
CA SER A 395 -17.32 -3.21 -24.15
C SER A 395 -16.68 -1.82 -24.10
N GLU A 396 -16.09 -1.44 -22.96
CA GLU A 396 -15.45 -0.13 -22.79
C GLU A 396 -14.14 -0.01 -23.57
N ILE A 397 -13.34 -1.06 -23.63
CA ILE A 397 -12.11 -1.07 -24.43
C ILE A 397 -12.47 -1.02 -25.93
N GLU A 398 -13.47 -1.77 -26.40
CA GLU A 398 -13.94 -1.71 -27.79
C GLU A 398 -14.44 -0.33 -28.19
N ARG A 399 -15.17 0.35 -27.31
CA ARG A 399 -15.63 1.73 -27.55
C ARG A 399 -14.47 2.70 -27.74
N ARG A 400 -13.35 2.46 -27.05
CA ARG A 400 -12.13 3.30 -27.13
C ARG A 400 -11.14 2.83 -28.21
N LEU A 401 -11.37 1.69 -28.84
CA LEU A 401 -10.47 1.08 -29.83
C LEU A 401 -10.03 2.01 -30.95
N PRO A 402 -10.89 2.92 -31.50
CA PRO A 402 -10.46 3.89 -32.51
C PRO A 402 -9.34 4.84 -32.05
N HIS A 403 -9.15 5.00 -30.75
CA HIS A 403 -8.12 5.85 -30.15
C HIS A 403 -6.81 5.10 -29.83
N ALA A 404 -6.79 3.76 -29.97
CA ALA A 404 -5.59 2.97 -29.73
C ALA A 404 -4.46 3.34 -30.70
N ALA A 405 -3.22 3.20 -30.24
CA ALA A 405 -2.06 3.38 -31.10
C ALA A 405 -2.01 2.40 -32.27
N ASP A 406 -2.44 1.17 -31.99
CA ASP A 406 -2.62 0.07 -32.95
C ASP A 406 -3.96 -0.63 -32.67
N PRO A 407 -5.03 -0.20 -33.37
CA PRO A 407 -6.35 -0.82 -33.21
C PRO A 407 -6.39 -2.29 -33.60
N GLY A 408 -5.55 -2.72 -34.57
CA GLY A 408 -5.46 -4.11 -35.02
C GLY A 408 -4.87 -5.02 -33.94
N ALA A 409 -3.72 -4.64 -33.41
CA ALA A 409 -3.08 -5.38 -32.32
C ALA A 409 -3.96 -5.40 -31.05
N THR A 410 -4.63 -4.29 -30.73
CA THR A 410 -5.53 -4.23 -29.56
C THR A 410 -6.75 -5.16 -29.76
N ARG A 411 -7.31 -5.22 -30.97
CA ARG A 411 -8.40 -6.15 -31.29
C ARG A 411 -7.97 -7.61 -31.12
N ALA A 412 -6.76 -7.95 -31.55
CA ALA A 412 -6.22 -9.31 -31.36
C ALA A 412 -6.11 -9.69 -29.88
N LEU A 413 -5.75 -8.75 -29.00
CA LEU A 413 -5.78 -8.98 -27.54
C LEU A 413 -7.19 -9.30 -27.05
N LEU A 414 -8.21 -8.56 -27.51
CA LEU A 414 -9.60 -8.79 -27.12
C LEU A 414 -10.13 -10.15 -27.61
N ASP A 415 -9.73 -10.57 -28.81
CA ASP A 415 -10.12 -11.89 -29.37
C ASP A 415 -9.45 -13.03 -28.59
N GLU A 416 -8.18 -12.87 -28.14
CA GLU A 416 -7.53 -13.81 -27.24
C GLU A 416 -8.26 -13.88 -25.87
N VAL A 417 -8.65 -12.73 -25.31
CA VAL A 417 -9.44 -12.67 -24.06
C VAL A 417 -10.72 -13.47 -24.16
N ARG A 418 -11.45 -13.37 -25.31
CA ARG A 418 -12.70 -14.14 -25.55
C ARG A 418 -12.42 -15.64 -25.67
N SER A 419 -11.38 -16.01 -26.41
CA SER A 419 -10.95 -17.41 -26.54
C SER A 419 -10.62 -18.04 -25.18
N LEU A 420 -9.89 -17.32 -24.33
CA LEU A 420 -9.56 -17.77 -22.99
C LEU A 420 -10.80 -18.02 -22.11
N SER A 421 -11.88 -17.24 -22.29
CA SER A 421 -13.11 -17.45 -21.51
C SER A 421 -13.69 -18.86 -21.72
N ALA A 422 -13.74 -19.35 -22.98
CA ALA A 422 -14.20 -20.70 -23.28
C ALA A 422 -13.27 -21.77 -22.70
N GLN A 423 -11.96 -21.57 -22.79
CA GLN A 423 -10.96 -22.50 -22.24
C GLN A 423 -11.04 -22.58 -20.72
N ILE A 424 -11.23 -21.44 -20.03
CA ILE A 424 -11.43 -21.38 -18.57
C ILE A 424 -12.65 -22.21 -18.17
N GLN A 425 -13.78 -22.04 -18.85
CA GLN A 425 -15.00 -22.79 -18.54
C GLN A 425 -14.79 -24.30 -18.75
N ALA A 426 -14.13 -24.71 -19.83
CA ALA A 426 -13.79 -26.10 -20.09
C ALA A 426 -12.88 -26.70 -18.99
N ALA A 427 -11.87 -25.96 -18.58
CA ALA A 427 -10.95 -26.38 -17.51
C ALA A 427 -11.67 -26.52 -16.17
N LEU A 428 -12.56 -25.60 -15.81
CA LEU A 428 -13.35 -25.67 -14.58
C LEU A 428 -14.30 -26.87 -14.60
N ALA A 429 -14.99 -27.10 -15.70
CA ALA A 429 -15.88 -28.23 -15.87
C ALA A 429 -15.15 -29.60 -15.77
N ALA A 430 -13.87 -29.62 -16.19
CA ALA A 430 -13.00 -30.80 -16.07
C ALA A 430 -12.31 -30.92 -14.69
N GLY A 431 -12.58 -30.03 -13.73
CA GLY A 431 -11.92 -30.01 -12.42
C GLY A 431 -10.44 -29.60 -12.47
N GLN A 432 -9.97 -29.04 -13.58
CA GLN A 432 -8.58 -28.64 -13.80
C GLN A 432 -8.31 -27.23 -13.22
N HIS A 433 -8.51 -27.05 -11.90
CA HIS A 433 -8.47 -25.75 -11.25
C HIS A 433 -7.13 -25.01 -11.40
N ARG A 434 -6.01 -25.76 -11.33
CA ARG A 434 -4.68 -25.18 -11.56
C ARG A 434 -4.54 -24.58 -12.96
N HIS A 435 -5.06 -25.27 -13.98
CA HIS A 435 -5.06 -24.78 -15.36
C HIS A 435 -6.00 -23.57 -15.55
N ALA A 436 -7.21 -23.65 -14.99
CA ALA A 436 -8.15 -22.53 -15.00
C ALA A 436 -7.59 -21.26 -14.35
N LEU A 437 -6.84 -21.39 -13.25
CA LEU A 437 -6.13 -20.27 -12.60
C LEU A 437 -5.11 -19.63 -13.54
N LEU A 438 -4.29 -20.45 -14.22
CA LEU A 438 -3.29 -19.95 -15.16
C LEU A 438 -3.94 -19.16 -16.32
N LEU A 439 -5.01 -19.70 -16.89
CA LEU A 439 -5.76 -19.05 -17.98
C LEU A 439 -6.42 -17.75 -17.51
N ALA A 440 -7.00 -17.72 -16.31
CA ALA A 440 -7.62 -16.53 -15.74
C ALA A 440 -6.57 -15.41 -15.47
N ARG A 441 -5.39 -15.75 -14.97
CA ARG A 441 -4.28 -14.80 -14.83
C ARG A 441 -3.84 -14.23 -16.18
N ARG A 442 -3.71 -15.10 -17.20
CA ARG A 442 -3.40 -14.67 -18.56
C ARG A 442 -4.48 -13.74 -19.11
N GLN A 443 -5.76 -14.09 -18.92
CA GLN A 443 -6.88 -13.27 -19.34
C GLN A 443 -6.84 -11.88 -18.70
N ARG A 444 -6.60 -11.79 -17.37
CA ARG A 444 -6.45 -10.50 -16.68
C ARG A 444 -5.30 -9.66 -17.27
N GLN A 445 -4.15 -10.26 -17.52
CA GLN A 445 -3.00 -9.57 -18.11
C GLN A 445 -3.33 -9.00 -19.51
N LEU A 446 -4.09 -9.73 -20.32
CA LEU A 446 -4.53 -9.26 -21.64
C LEU A 446 -5.53 -8.10 -21.54
N VAL A 447 -6.46 -8.16 -20.59
CA VAL A 447 -7.39 -7.05 -20.32
C VAL A 447 -6.63 -5.80 -19.89
N LEU A 448 -5.66 -5.93 -18.96
CA LEU A 448 -4.80 -4.81 -18.55
C LEU A 448 -4.03 -4.19 -19.72
N ARG A 449 -3.47 -5.03 -20.59
CA ARG A 449 -2.73 -4.56 -21.78
C ARG A 449 -3.65 -3.87 -22.80
N ALA A 450 -4.84 -4.42 -23.01
CA ALA A 450 -5.81 -3.85 -23.96
C ALA A 450 -6.37 -2.51 -23.43
N ASP A 451 -6.66 -2.39 -22.13
CA ASP A 451 -7.07 -1.12 -21.51
C ASP A 451 -5.94 -0.08 -21.60
N ALA A 452 -4.70 -0.46 -21.30
CA ALA A 452 -3.56 0.43 -21.43
C ALA A 452 -3.36 0.94 -22.89
N ALA A 453 -3.55 0.06 -23.88
CA ALA A 453 -3.36 0.39 -25.29
C ALA A 453 -4.36 1.42 -25.85
N VAL A 454 -5.55 1.54 -25.25
CA VAL A 454 -6.57 2.53 -25.63
C VAL A 454 -6.47 3.85 -24.87
N GLN A 455 -5.49 3.99 -23.98
CA GLN A 455 -5.19 5.24 -23.30
C GLN A 455 -4.32 6.14 -24.17
N LEU A 456 -4.48 7.46 -24.03
CA LEU A 456 -3.75 8.42 -24.84
C LEU A 456 -2.65 9.15 -24.06
N PRO A 457 -1.46 9.34 -24.64
CA PRO A 457 -0.44 10.18 -24.04
C PRO A 457 -0.88 11.65 -24.07
N ARG A 458 -0.38 12.44 -23.14
CA ARG A 458 -0.58 13.89 -23.10
C ARG A 458 0.76 14.57 -23.41
N PRO A 459 0.90 15.27 -24.55
CA PRO A 459 2.14 15.97 -24.87
C PRO A 459 2.54 16.98 -23.81
N GLY A 460 3.82 17.00 -23.43
CA GLY A 460 4.35 17.93 -22.43
C GLY A 460 3.96 17.64 -20.99
N GLU A 461 3.32 16.50 -20.71
CA GLU A 461 2.98 16.11 -19.35
C GLU A 461 4.23 15.87 -18.50
N PHE A 462 4.20 16.36 -17.28
CA PHE A 462 5.24 16.08 -16.32
C PHE A 462 5.01 14.68 -15.70
N VAL A 463 5.94 13.76 -15.93
CA VAL A 463 5.91 12.38 -15.43
C VAL A 463 7.11 12.19 -14.51
N GLY A 464 6.86 12.29 -13.20
CA GLY A 464 7.89 12.19 -12.19
C GLY A 464 7.92 10.83 -11.50
N VAL A 465 9.09 10.46 -10.97
CA VAL A 465 9.27 9.27 -10.13
C VAL A 465 10.13 9.64 -8.91
N TRP A 466 9.67 9.26 -7.71
CA TRP A 466 10.50 9.30 -6.52
C TRP A 466 11.41 8.08 -6.43
N ASP A 467 12.68 8.28 -6.16
CA ASP A 467 13.62 7.22 -5.77
C ASP A 467 13.93 7.32 -4.28
N HIS A 468 13.25 6.52 -3.49
CA HIS A 468 13.35 6.53 -2.04
C HIS A 468 14.75 6.13 -1.54
N ASP A 469 15.42 5.22 -2.24
CA ASP A 469 16.77 4.78 -1.85
C ASP A 469 17.88 5.76 -2.29
N GLY A 470 17.60 6.63 -3.28
CA GLY A 470 18.57 7.57 -3.82
C GLY A 470 19.75 6.90 -4.54
N THR A 471 19.54 5.70 -5.09
CA THR A 471 20.60 4.89 -5.72
C THR A 471 20.23 4.33 -7.09
N GLY A 472 19.01 4.59 -7.54
CA GLY A 472 18.47 3.98 -8.75
C GLY A 472 18.03 2.52 -8.58
N TYR A 473 17.60 1.89 -9.66
CA TYR A 473 17.20 0.47 -9.67
C TYR A 473 18.35 -0.48 -9.29
N ILE A 474 19.54 -0.16 -9.76
CA ILE A 474 20.78 -0.88 -9.45
C ILE A 474 21.71 0.12 -8.77
N PRO A 475 22.03 -0.05 -7.48
CA PRO A 475 22.82 0.92 -6.74
C PRO A 475 24.11 1.32 -7.45
N GLY A 476 24.24 2.63 -7.73
CA GLY A 476 25.37 3.21 -8.44
C GLY A 476 25.32 3.10 -9.97
N ASP A 477 24.32 2.44 -10.57
CA ASP A 477 24.14 2.34 -12.02
C ASP A 477 23.00 3.27 -12.51
N TRP A 478 23.26 4.55 -12.47
CA TRP A 478 22.31 5.55 -12.90
C TRP A 478 22.07 5.54 -14.42
N ALA A 479 23.02 5.03 -15.20
CA ALA A 479 22.85 4.91 -16.65
C ALA A 479 21.73 3.92 -16.99
N PHE A 480 21.69 2.77 -16.34
CA PHE A 480 20.60 1.80 -16.47
C PHE A 480 19.25 2.43 -16.06
N THR A 481 19.21 3.09 -14.90
CA THR A 481 17.99 3.71 -14.37
C THR A 481 17.46 4.79 -15.32
N ALA A 482 18.32 5.73 -15.74
CA ALA A 482 17.91 6.84 -16.60
C ALA A 482 17.48 6.35 -18.01
N ASN A 483 18.15 5.33 -18.58
CA ASN A 483 17.74 4.70 -19.83
C ASN A 483 16.34 4.10 -19.74
N HIS A 484 16.10 3.34 -18.66
CA HIS A 484 14.81 2.69 -18.45
C HIS A 484 13.69 3.72 -18.28
N LEU A 485 13.90 4.74 -17.45
CA LEU A 485 12.91 5.81 -17.20
C LEU A 485 12.59 6.59 -18.49
N ALA A 486 13.60 7.04 -19.22
CA ALA A 486 13.40 7.75 -20.49
C ALA A 486 12.65 6.88 -21.53
N ALA A 487 13.01 5.59 -21.62
CA ALA A 487 12.36 4.65 -22.53
C ALA A 487 10.85 4.48 -22.21
N HIS A 488 10.41 4.77 -20.98
CA HIS A 488 9.02 4.65 -20.54
C HIS A 488 8.31 6.01 -20.38
N GLY A 489 8.88 7.10 -20.91
CA GLY A 489 8.26 8.42 -20.93
C GLY A 489 8.35 9.20 -19.62
N VAL A 490 9.18 8.76 -18.67
CA VAL A 490 9.46 9.51 -17.44
C VAL A 490 10.44 10.64 -17.77
N ASN A 491 10.11 11.87 -17.36
CA ASN A 491 10.89 13.07 -17.65
C ASN A 491 11.33 13.86 -16.41
N ALA A 492 11.05 13.34 -15.20
CA ALA A 492 11.53 13.91 -13.94
C ALA A 492 11.85 12.81 -12.91
N LEU A 493 12.96 12.96 -12.21
CA LEU A 493 13.42 12.04 -11.17
C LEU A 493 13.69 12.79 -9.87
N PHE A 494 13.22 12.24 -8.76
CA PHE A 494 13.33 12.78 -7.42
C PHE A 494 14.15 11.82 -6.54
N PRO A 495 15.49 11.78 -6.69
CA PRO A 495 16.33 10.90 -5.88
C PRO A 495 16.48 11.46 -4.46
N ASN A 496 16.27 10.61 -3.46
CA ASN A 496 16.47 10.93 -2.04
C ASN A 496 17.97 10.96 -1.73
N LEU A 497 18.57 12.14 -1.78
CA LEU A 497 20.00 12.30 -1.61
C LEU A 497 20.41 12.91 -0.26
N ALA A 498 19.42 13.22 0.58
CA ALA A 498 19.64 13.67 1.95
C ALA A 498 18.61 13.02 2.90
N TRP A 499 19.05 11.99 3.61
CA TRP A 499 18.25 11.20 4.55
C TRP A 499 18.99 10.99 5.86
N GLY A 500 18.28 10.98 7.00
CA GLY A 500 18.88 10.72 8.31
C GLY A 500 19.92 11.76 8.72
N GLY A 501 19.84 12.99 8.18
CA GLY A 501 20.81 14.04 8.45
C GLY A 501 22.17 13.81 7.79
N CYS A 502 22.29 12.92 6.79
CA CYS A 502 23.51 12.69 6.02
C CYS A 502 23.26 12.79 4.50
N ALA A 503 24.34 12.99 3.73
CA ALA A 503 24.28 13.22 2.29
C ALA A 503 24.80 12.02 1.49
N HIS A 504 24.19 11.75 0.34
CA HIS A 504 24.64 10.78 -0.67
C HIS A 504 25.57 11.42 -1.72
N TYR A 505 26.07 12.61 -1.43
CA TYR A 505 27.02 13.39 -2.23
C TYR A 505 28.08 14.02 -1.30
N PRO A 506 29.26 14.43 -1.79
CA PRO A 506 30.24 15.15 -0.99
C PRO A 506 29.69 16.46 -0.43
N SER A 507 29.62 16.58 0.90
CA SER A 507 29.08 17.74 1.60
C SER A 507 30.04 18.22 2.70
N LYS A 508 30.10 19.54 2.88
CA LYS A 508 30.78 20.19 4.03
C LYS A 508 29.82 20.50 5.16
N VAL A 509 28.52 20.36 4.89
CA VAL A 509 27.41 20.70 5.82
C VAL A 509 26.86 19.44 6.50
N LEU A 510 26.59 18.39 5.71
CA LEU A 510 26.06 17.14 6.19
C LEU A 510 27.13 16.03 6.22
N PRO A 511 27.10 15.11 7.19
CA PRO A 511 28.00 13.95 7.18
C PRO A 511 27.74 13.04 5.99
N ALA A 512 28.80 12.30 5.60
CA ALA A 512 28.71 11.32 4.53
C ALA A 512 27.89 10.10 4.93
N SER A 513 26.96 9.68 4.07
CA SER A 513 26.20 8.45 4.23
C SER A 513 27.02 7.21 3.84
N ASP A 514 26.54 6.02 4.22
CA ASP A 514 27.10 4.76 3.74
C ASP A 514 26.92 4.60 2.22
N THR A 515 25.83 5.13 1.67
CA THR A 515 25.61 5.16 0.22
C THR A 515 26.72 5.91 -0.52
N LEU A 516 27.12 7.09 0.00
CA LEU A 516 28.25 7.83 -0.57
C LEU A 516 29.56 7.04 -0.47
N ARG A 517 29.81 6.37 0.66
CA ARG A 517 31.03 5.56 0.86
C ARG A 517 31.08 4.35 -0.06
N LEU A 518 29.95 3.69 -0.30
CA LEU A 518 29.86 2.45 -1.08
C LEU A 518 29.82 2.69 -2.59
N TYR A 519 29.15 3.74 -3.03
CA TYR A 519 28.81 3.95 -4.44
C TYR A 519 29.29 5.28 -5.02
N GLY A 520 29.95 6.12 -4.21
CA GLY A 520 30.43 7.43 -4.63
C GLY A 520 29.34 8.51 -4.70
N ASP A 521 29.65 9.64 -5.34
CA ASP A 521 28.78 10.80 -5.47
C ASP A 521 27.55 10.49 -6.32
N GLN A 522 26.40 10.24 -5.66
CA GLN A 522 25.16 9.88 -6.33
C GLN A 522 24.55 11.07 -7.09
N LEU A 523 24.75 12.30 -6.60
CA LEU A 523 24.21 13.48 -7.27
C LEU A 523 24.93 13.77 -8.59
N ALA A 524 26.25 13.72 -8.61
CA ALA A 524 27.00 13.84 -9.86
C ALA A 524 26.64 12.72 -10.84
N ALA A 525 26.52 11.47 -10.35
CA ALA A 525 26.23 10.32 -11.19
C ALA A 525 24.82 10.38 -11.80
N VAL A 526 23.78 10.75 -11.03
CA VAL A 526 22.42 10.88 -11.56
C VAL A 526 22.30 12.02 -12.56
N LEU A 527 22.98 13.15 -12.32
CA LEU A 527 23.00 14.26 -13.28
C LEU A 527 23.64 13.86 -14.61
N ALA A 528 24.80 13.19 -14.56
CA ALA A 528 25.49 12.70 -15.75
C ALA A 528 24.63 11.72 -16.58
N ALA A 529 23.81 10.91 -15.91
CA ALA A 529 22.93 9.94 -16.57
C ALA A 529 21.61 10.54 -17.06
N ALA A 530 20.96 11.40 -16.27
CA ALA A 530 19.60 11.89 -16.51
C ALA A 530 19.56 13.05 -17.53
N LYS A 531 20.47 14.03 -17.39
CA LYS A 531 20.43 15.26 -18.22
C LYS A 531 20.54 15.01 -19.72
N PRO A 532 21.42 14.13 -20.23
CA PRO A 532 21.50 13.84 -21.67
C PRO A 532 20.23 13.19 -22.23
N ARG A 533 19.34 12.67 -21.35
CA ARG A 533 18.08 12.02 -21.70
C ARG A 533 16.85 12.92 -21.51
N GLY A 534 17.05 14.19 -21.22
CA GLY A 534 15.98 15.16 -20.98
C GLY A 534 15.23 14.93 -19.66
N ILE A 535 15.77 14.16 -18.72
CA ILE A 535 15.14 13.91 -17.41
C ILE A 535 15.58 15.02 -16.45
N GLN A 536 14.60 15.72 -15.87
CA GLN A 536 14.83 16.69 -14.79
C GLN A 536 15.26 15.94 -13.52
N VAL A 537 16.18 16.54 -12.76
CA VAL A 537 16.63 16.01 -11.47
C VAL A 537 16.26 16.97 -10.35
N HIS A 538 15.37 16.54 -9.48
CA HIS A 538 14.94 17.25 -8.28
C HIS A 538 15.51 16.57 -7.05
N VAL A 539 16.48 17.20 -6.38
CA VAL A 539 17.17 16.61 -5.23
C VAL A 539 16.20 16.54 -4.04
N TRP A 540 15.86 15.34 -3.60
CA TRP A 540 14.93 15.12 -2.49
C TRP A 540 15.68 15.15 -1.16
N PHE A 541 15.21 16.04 -0.26
CA PHE A 541 15.67 16.25 1.10
C PHE A 541 14.62 15.81 2.12
N VAL A 542 14.94 14.81 2.93
CA VAL A 542 14.21 14.48 4.15
C VAL A 542 14.81 15.25 5.32
N LEU A 543 14.08 16.25 5.83
CA LEU A 543 14.66 17.31 6.63
C LEU A 543 14.99 16.95 8.09
N TRP A 544 14.10 16.26 8.77
CA TRP A 544 14.19 16.18 10.24
C TRP A 544 14.43 14.79 10.81
N GLN A 545 14.05 13.76 10.10
CA GLN A 545 14.12 12.38 10.57
C GLN A 545 15.58 11.90 10.60
N LEU A 546 15.99 11.25 11.71
CA LEU A 546 17.38 10.81 11.94
C LEU A 546 17.56 9.28 11.92
N THR A 547 16.56 8.51 11.48
CA THR A 547 16.74 7.06 11.31
C THR A 547 17.84 6.80 10.28
N GLY A 548 18.86 6.04 10.66
CA GLY A 548 20.03 5.78 9.81
C GLY A 548 21.09 6.89 9.82
N ALA A 549 20.93 7.90 10.68
CA ALA A 549 21.97 8.90 10.90
C ALA A 549 23.25 8.24 11.45
N PRO A 550 24.46 8.76 11.12
CA PRO A 550 25.68 8.36 11.80
C PRO A 550 25.57 8.60 13.33
N ASP A 551 26.03 7.63 14.12
CA ASP A 551 25.88 7.65 15.58
C ASP A 551 26.49 8.90 16.22
N ASP A 552 27.65 9.34 15.76
CA ASP A 552 28.33 10.53 16.22
C ASP A 552 27.56 11.82 15.93
N PHE A 553 26.91 11.87 14.74
CA PHE A 553 26.04 12.99 14.37
C PHE A 553 24.79 13.02 15.26
N ALA A 554 24.10 11.89 15.40
CA ALA A 554 22.91 11.79 16.24
C ALA A 554 23.21 12.12 17.72
N ALA A 555 24.33 11.63 18.26
CA ALA A 555 24.80 11.93 19.62
C ALA A 555 25.10 13.43 19.81
N ARG A 556 25.75 14.07 18.82
CA ARG A 556 26.01 15.51 18.84
C ARG A 556 24.70 16.31 18.83
N MET A 557 23.74 15.98 17.97
CA MET A 557 22.44 16.66 17.91
C MET A 557 21.68 16.54 19.23
N LYS A 558 21.76 15.39 19.88
CA LYS A 558 21.18 15.17 21.21
C LYS A 558 21.89 16.03 22.29
N LYS A 559 23.21 16.02 22.31
CA LYS A 559 24.03 16.82 23.27
C LYS A 559 23.76 18.32 23.14
N GLU A 560 23.59 18.82 21.92
CA GLU A 560 23.28 20.22 21.60
C GLU A 560 21.81 20.61 21.84
N GLY A 561 20.95 19.68 22.32
CA GLY A 561 19.54 19.96 22.57
C GLY A 561 18.72 20.21 21.31
N ARG A 562 19.14 19.72 20.16
CA ARG A 562 18.56 19.98 18.84
C ARG A 562 17.44 19.03 18.46
N LEU A 563 17.21 17.99 19.26
CA LEU A 563 16.18 16.99 18.98
C LEU A 563 14.80 17.44 19.46
N GLN A 564 13.78 16.85 18.88
CA GLN A 564 12.40 17.01 19.36
C GLN A 564 12.23 16.31 20.71
N ILE A 565 11.39 16.90 21.56
CA ILE A 565 10.96 16.35 22.83
C ILE A 565 9.45 16.20 22.80
N ASP A 566 8.93 15.01 23.17
CA ASP A 566 7.50 14.76 23.25
C ASP A 566 6.86 15.37 24.51
N ALA A 567 5.54 15.24 24.63
CA ALA A 567 4.79 15.78 25.78
C ALA A 567 5.17 15.12 27.11
N GLY A 568 5.70 13.90 27.09
CA GLY A 568 6.20 13.18 28.28
C GLY A 568 7.64 13.51 28.65
N GLY A 569 8.32 14.39 27.89
CA GLY A 569 9.71 14.76 28.10
C GLY A 569 10.74 13.85 27.44
N ASN A 570 10.31 12.86 26.63
CA ASN A 570 11.20 11.94 25.96
C ASN A 570 11.77 12.54 24.67
N THR A 571 13.06 12.33 24.46
CA THR A 571 13.76 12.74 23.23
C THR A 571 13.37 11.81 22.07
N ARG A 572 13.03 12.38 20.91
CA ARG A 572 12.69 11.66 19.70
C ARG A 572 13.85 11.76 18.67
N PRO A 573 14.03 10.75 17.80
CA PRO A 573 15.09 10.76 16.77
C PRO A 573 14.72 11.67 15.60
N TRP A 574 14.35 12.93 15.90
CA TRP A 574 13.98 13.97 14.95
C TRP A 574 14.60 15.30 15.34
N LEU A 575 15.16 16.01 14.39
CA LEU A 575 15.58 17.38 14.57
C LEU A 575 14.36 18.29 14.79
N SER A 576 14.45 19.21 15.75
CA SER A 576 13.38 20.20 15.95
C SER A 576 13.42 21.28 14.87
N PRO A 577 12.35 21.47 14.06
CA PRO A 577 12.27 22.54 13.07
C PRO A 577 12.27 23.94 13.71
N HIS A 578 11.97 24.00 15.01
CA HIS A 578 11.96 25.24 15.76
C HIS A 578 13.32 25.59 16.37
N HIS A 579 14.34 24.74 16.25
CA HIS A 579 15.69 25.04 16.73
C HIS A 579 16.47 25.85 15.69
N PRO A 580 17.03 27.06 16.04
CA PRO A 580 17.69 27.94 15.06
C PRO A 580 18.85 27.27 14.30
N ALA A 581 19.68 26.48 14.99
CA ALA A 581 20.80 25.80 14.34
C ALA A 581 20.35 24.69 13.38
N ASN A 582 19.14 24.07 13.56
CA ASN A 582 18.60 23.12 12.60
C ASN A 582 18.05 23.83 11.35
N ARG A 583 17.43 24.99 11.52
CA ARG A 583 17.02 25.83 10.40
C ARG A 583 18.22 26.23 9.56
N GLN A 584 19.28 26.71 10.19
CA GLN A 584 20.51 27.10 9.50
C GLN A 584 21.15 25.91 8.76
N LEU A 585 21.20 24.73 9.41
CA LEU A 585 21.70 23.49 8.78
C LEU A 585 21.00 23.19 7.45
N VAL A 586 19.66 23.32 7.41
CA VAL A 586 18.86 23.09 6.18
C VAL A 586 19.16 24.16 5.14
N LEU A 587 19.23 25.44 5.54
CA LEU A 587 19.55 26.54 4.61
C LEU A 587 20.92 26.35 3.97
N ASP A 588 21.92 25.99 4.79
CA ASP A 588 23.30 25.76 4.33
C ASP A 588 23.39 24.56 3.39
N ALA A 589 22.71 23.45 3.72
CA ALA A 589 22.71 22.23 2.90
C ALA A 589 22.04 22.45 1.53
N VAL A 590 20.88 23.13 1.50
CA VAL A 590 20.19 23.47 0.25
C VAL A 590 21.02 24.42 -0.61
N ALA A 591 21.62 25.44 0.00
CA ALA A 591 22.47 26.40 -0.72
C ALA A 591 23.79 25.75 -1.21
N GLU A 592 24.35 24.80 -0.46
CA GLU A 592 25.53 24.03 -0.87
C GLU A 592 25.25 23.24 -2.15
N VAL A 593 24.14 22.46 -2.17
CA VAL A 593 23.76 21.67 -3.34
C VAL A 593 23.52 22.57 -4.55
N ALA A 594 22.77 23.65 -4.40
CA ALA A 594 22.44 24.57 -5.49
C ALA A 594 23.68 25.26 -6.10
N ARG A 595 24.73 25.51 -5.29
CA ARG A 595 26.00 26.07 -5.77
C ARG A 595 26.90 25.03 -6.42
N ASN A 596 27.01 23.85 -5.77
CA ASN A 596 28.00 22.85 -6.20
C ASN A 596 27.50 22.00 -7.39
N TYR A 597 26.18 21.92 -7.58
CA TYR A 597 25.55 21.14 -8.65
C TYR A 597 24.58 22.01 -9.47
N PRO A 598 25.08 22.98 -10.26
CA PRO A 598 24.22 23.96 -10.93
C PRO A 598 23.30 23.36 -11.99
N ALA A 599 23.52 22.11 -12.37
CA ALA A 599 22.71 21.39 -13.38
C ALA A 599 21.44 20.74 -12.81
N ILE A 600 21.18 20.84 -11.51
CA ILE A 600 19.91 20.36 -10.92
C ILE A 600 18.75 21.23 -11.39
N ASP A 601 17.56 20.62 -11.51
CA ASP A 601 16.34 21.33 -11.90
C ASP A 601 15.55 21.81 -10.68
N GLY A 602 15.73 21.17 -9.52
CA GLY A 602 15.03 21.54 -8.32
C GLY A 602 15.58 20.94 -7.03
N ILE A 603 15.12 21.53 -5.93
CA ILE A 603 15.17 20.97 -4.58
C ILE A 603 13.74 20.55 -4.21
N HIS A 604 13.59 19.35 -3.67
CA HIS A 604 12.33 18.78 -3.25
C HIS A 604 12.35 18.50 -1.75
N LEU A 605 11.53 19.23 -0.99
CA LEU A 605 11.46 19.10 0.47
C LEU A 605 10.48 17.99 0.85
N ASP A 606 10.89 17.16 1.78
CA ASP A 606 10.01 16.21 2.44
C ASP A 606 10.17 16.29 3.95
N TYR A 607 9.16 15.80 4.68
CA TYR A 607 9.07 15.95 6.13
C TYR A 607 9.15 17.42 6.60
N ILE A 608 8.84 18.39 5.74
CA ILE A 608 8.71 19.80 6.13
C ILE A 608 7.44 20.00 6.97
N ARG A 609 7.45 19.37 8.14
CA ARG A 609 6.34 19.20 9.08
C ARG A 609 6.81 18.63 10.40
N LEU A 610 5.93 18.55 11.38
CA LEU A 610 6.10 17.73 12.58
C LEU A 610 5.67 16.27 12.31
N PRO A 611 6.20 15.27 13.03
CA PRO A 611 5.81 13.87 12.84
C PRO A 611 4.36 13.61 13.23
N ASP A 612 3.89 14.23 14.33
CA ASP A 612 2.56 14.02 14.91
C ASP A 612 2.19 15.14 15.91
N SER A 613 1.07 14.95 16.63
CA SER A 613 0.59 15.86 17.67
C SER A 613 1.42 15.86 18.96
N GLN A 614 2.24 14.83 19.19
CA GLN A 614 3.06 14.66 20.40
C GLN A 614 4.42 15.35 20.30
N SER A 615 4.62 16.21 19.34
CA SER A 615 5.84 16.96 19.02
C SER A 615 5.51 18.44 18.85
N CYS A 616 6.35 19.35 19.06
CA CYS A 616 7.69 19.42 19.61
C CYS A 616 7.68 20.34 20.83
N TYR A 617 8.01 19.84 22.00
CA TYR A 617 7.92 20.60 23.27
C TYR A 617 9.28 20.87 23.89
N ALA A 618 10.34 20.93 23.08
CA ALA A 618 11.70 21.25 23.52
C ALA A 618 11.78 22.65 24.16
N PRO A 619 12.74 22.89 25.08
CA PRO A 619 12.94 24.22 25.70
C PRO A 619 13.13 25.34 24.69
N THR A 620 13.83 25.09 23.58
CA THR A 620 14.00 26.05 22.48
C THR A 620 12.71 26.37 21.78
N THR A 621 11.79 25.39 21.60
CA THR A 621 10.45 25.59 21.06
C THR A 621 9.63 26.50 21.98
N ARG A 622 9.66 26.24 23.31
CA ARG A 622 9.01 27.08 24.31
C ARG A 622 9.50 28.52 24.24
N ALA A 623 10.82 28.72 24.30
CA ALA A 623 11.42 30.04 24.31
C ALA A 623 11.02 30.85 23.05
N ARG A 624 11.05 30.23 21.86
CA ARG A 624 10.63 30.89 20.62
C ARG A 624 9.15 31.22 20.59
N PHE A 625 8.30 30.30 21.04
CA PHE A 625 6.86 30.54 21.13
C PHE A 625 6.53 31.70 22.08
N GLU A 626 7.12 31.68 23.29
CA GLU A 626 6.91 32.74 24.29
C GLU A 626 7.41 34.09 23.79
N ALA A 627 8.56 34.12 23.09
CA ALA A 627 9.09 35.33 22.49
C ALA A 627 8.19 35.87 21.36
N ALA A 628 7.72 35.00 20.47
CA ALA A 628 6.86 35.37 19.35
C ALA A 628 5.47 35.90 19.79
N THR A 629 4.95 35.37 20.89
CA THR A 629 3.60 35.72 21.40
C THR A 629 3.65 36.73 22.56
N GLN A 630 4.86 37.10 23.01
CA GLN A 630 5.10 38.01 24.16
C GLN A 630 4.37 37.57 25.45
N ALA A 631 4.12 36.26 25.60
CA ALA A 631 3.35 35.69 26.71
C ALA A 631 4.00 34.42 27.23
N LYS A 632 4.12 34.30 28.54
CA LYS A 632 4.71 33.15 29.24
C LYS A 632 3.73 31.99 29.43
N CYS A 633 4.19 30.77 29.23
CA CYS A 633 3.48 29.55 29.65
C CYS A 633 3.76 29.29 31.14
N ARG A 634 2.70 29.14 31.94
CA ARG A 634 2.87 28.85 33.39
C ARG A 634 3.16 27.38 33.60
N ALA A 635 2.50 26.50 32.86
CA ALA A 635 2.67 25.06 32.90
C ALA A 635 3.03 24.52 31.50
N TRP A 636 4.31 24.27 31.24
CA TRP A 636 4.78 23.70 29.99
C TRP A 636 4.98 22.17 30.12
N PRO A 637 4.52 21.33 29.18
CA PRO A 637 3.75 21.70 27.97
C PRO A 637 2.23 21.76 28.15
N ALA A 638 1.70 21.56 29.36
CA ALA A 638 0.26 21.43 29.62
C ALA A 638 -0.57 22.60 29.04
N ASP A 639 -0.08 23.84 29.12
CA ASP A 639 -0.78 24.99 28.57
C ASP A 639 -1.00 24.93 27.06
N VAL A 640 -0.19 24.15 26.33
CA VAL A 640 -0.19 24.08 24.86
C VAL A 640 -0.66 22.73 24.31
N LEU A 641 -0.90 21.73 25.17
CA LEU A 641 -1.51 20.44 24.80
C LEU A 641 -3.01 20.59 24.51
N ALA A 642 -3.62 19.53 23.99
CA ALA A 642 -5.07 19.49 23.75
C ALA A 642 -5.82 19.84 25.05
N GLY A 643 -6.77 20.81 24.96
CA GLY A 643 -7.48 21.35 26.13
C GLY A 643 -6.71 22.42 26.90
N GLY A 644 -5.43 22.66 26.63
CA GLY A 644 -4.63 23.71 27.25
C GLY A 644 -5.05 25.12 26.77
N LYS A 645 -4.91 26.10 27.66
CA LYS A 645 -5.39 27.47 27.40
C LYS A 645 -4.76 28.16 26.20
N ARG A 646 -3.59 27.71 25.76
CA ARG A 646 -2.81 28.27 24.66
C ARG A 646 -2.65 27.30 23.48
N ASN A 647 -3.39 26.19 23.45
CA ASN A 647 -3.29 25.18 22.41
C ASN A 647 -3.51 25.75 21.00
N ALA A 648 -4.60 26.49 20.79
CA ALA A 648 -4.92 27.06 19.47
C ALA A 648 -3.88 28.07 18.99
N GLU A 649 -3.34 28.88 19.92
CA GLU A 649 -2.30 29.85 19.60
C GLU A 649 -0.97 29.16 19.26
N PHE A 650 -0.59 28.13 20.02
CA PHE A 650 0.59 27.34 19.76
C PHE A 650 0.53 26.60 18.42
N ARG A 651 -0.63 26.01 18.07
CA ARG A 651 -0.85 25.37 16.78
C ARG A 651 -0.64 26.36 15.62
N ARG A 652 -1.28 27.53 15.67
CA ARG A 652 -1.10 28.56 14.65
C ARG A 652 0.36 29.03 14.55
N TRP A 653 1.03 29.26 15.69
CA TRP A 653 2.43 29.65 15.71
C TRP A 653 3.33 28.59 15.08
N ARG A 654 3.17 27.31 15.42
CA ARG A 654 3.97 26.22 14.80
C ARG A 654 3.83 26.18 13.29
N THR A 655 2.60 26.32 12.80
CA THR A 655 2.30 26.33 11.36
C THR A 655 2.91 27.56 10.67
N ALA A 656 2.79 28.75 11.27
CA ALA A 656 3.42 29.95 10.75
C ALA A 656 4.95 29.87 10.75
N ASP A 657 5.56 29.26 11.78
CA ASP A 657 7.01 29.09 11.87
C ASP A 657 7.57 28.11 10.81
N ILE A 658 6.84 27.02 10.50
CA ILE A 658 7.17 26.14 9.38
C ILE A 658 6.99 26.87 8.03
N THR A 659 5.91 27.65 7.86
CA THR A 659 5.68 28.44 6.65
C THR A 659 6.80 29.48 6.44
N ALA A 660 7.27 30.13 7.50
CA ALA A 660 8.40 31.05 7.43
C ALA A 660 9.71 30.32 7.03
N LEU A 661 9.91 29.11 7.54
CA LEU A 661 11.09 28.30 7.15
C LEU A 661 11.07 27.97 5.65
N VAL A 662 9.93 27.63 5.06
CA VAL A 662 9.83 27.38 3.61
C VAL A 662 10.20 28.64 2.81
N ALA A 663 9.79 29.81 3.28
CA ALA A 663 10.18 31.09 2.67
C ALA A 663 11.69 31.37 2.81
N ASP A 664 12.28 31.07 3.98
CA ASP A 664 13.74 31.21 4.21
C ASP A 664 14.53 30.27 3.27
N ILE A 665 14.09 29.01 3.13
CA ILE A 665 14.68 28.04 2.19
C ILE A 665 14.61 28.56 0.75
N ARG A 666 13.46 29.11 0.36
CA ARG A 666 13.30 29.74 -0.98
C ARG A 666 14.29 30.89 -1.20
N ALA A 667 14.45 31.74 -0.21
CA ALA A 667 15.37 32.87 -0.28
C ALA A 667 16.84 32.39 -0.39
N ALA A 668 17.25 31.45 0.42
CA ALA A 668 18.59 30.85 0.38
C ALA A 668 18.87 30.16 -0.97
N LEU A 669 17.88 29.42 -1.50
CA LEU A 669 17.99 28.76 -2.79
C LEU A 669 18.15 29.76 -3.93
N ARG A 670 17.32 30.80 -3.99
CA ARG A 670 17.41 31.88 -5.00
C ARG A 670 18.74 32.62 -4.95
N ALA A 671 19.27 32.86 -3.76
CA ALA A 671 20.58 33.48 -3.59
C ALA A 671 21.73 32.58 -4.07
N ALA A 672 21.59 31.26 -3.96
CA ALA A 672 22.57 30.29 -4.39
C ALA A 672 22.48 30.00 -5.90
N ASN A 673 21.26 29.78 -6.44
CA ASN A 673 20.99 29.53 -7.85
C ASN A 673 19.51 29.88 -8.16
N PRO A 674 19.21 30.99 -8.83
CA PRO A 674 17.85 31.47 -9.08
C PRO A 674 17.02 30.59 -10.03
N ASN A 675 17.67 29.72 -10.82
CA ASN A 675 17.02 28.86 -11.79
C ASN A 675 16.49 27.56 -11.20
N VAL A 676 16.92 27.21 -9.98
CA VAL A 676 16.52 25.97 -9.30
C VAL A 676 15.12 26.11 -8.70
N LYS A 677 14.23 25.20 -9.06
CA LYS A 677 12.86 25.13 -8.52
C LYS A 677 12.84 24.61 -7.08
N LEU A 678 11.88 25.08 -6.28
CA LEU A 678 11.59 24.55 -4.96
C LEU A 678 10.22 23.88 -4.97
N SER A 679 10.17 22.60 -4.60
CA SER A 679 8.93 21.85 -4.45
C SER A 679 8.89 21.12 -3.10
N ALA A 680 7.73 20.58 -2.73
CA ALA A 680 7.60 19.81 -1.51
C ALA A 680 6.59 18.67 -1.64
N ALA A 681 6.93 17.51 -1.04
CA ALA A 681 5.98 16.47 -0.71
C ALA A 681 5.13 16.91 0.49
N VAL A 682 3.82 16.83 0.33
CA VAL A 682 2.86 17.26 1.35
C VAL A 682 1.75 16.23 1.55
N PHE A 683 1.09 16.25 2.71
CA PHE A 683 -0.08 15.39 2.90
C PHE A 683 -1.19 15.72 1.92
N GLY A 684 -1.87 14.69 1.41
CA GLY A 684 -2.97 14.81 0.47
C GLY A 684 -4.17 15.58 1.04
N SER A 685 -4.52 15.35 2.31
CA SER A 685 -5.59 16.07 3.00
C SER A 685 -5.11 17.40 3.57
N ILE A 686 -5.86 18.48 3.30
CA ILE A 686 -5.60 19.81 3.86
C ILE A 686 -6.27 19.89 5.23
N GLN A 687 -5.45 20.01 6.28
CA GLN A 687 -5.95 20.16 7.64
C GLN A 687 -6.03 21.64 8.01
N PRO A 688 -7.15 22.13 8.60
CA PRO A 688 -7.22 23.49 9.11
C PRO A 688 -6.05 23.82 10.04
N ASP A 689 -5.49 25.02 9.93
CA ASP A 689 -4.34 25.49 10.72
C ASP A 689 -3.12 24.55 10.70
N GLY A 690 -2.94 23.75 9.62
CA GLY A 690 -1.86 22.79 9.50
C GLY A 690 -2.00 21.50 10.31
N GLY A 691 -3.13 21.32 10.98
CA GLY A 691 -3.45 20.13 11.76
C GLY A 691 -2.45 19.85 12.90
N ASN A 692 -2.25 18.57 13.19
CA ASN A 692 -1.31 18.14 14.22
C ASN A 692 0.16 18.20 13.78
N ILE A 693 0.40 18.31 12.47
CA ILE A 693 1.73 18.22 11.85
C ILE A 693 2.31 19.58 11.46
N ALA A 694 1.58 20.68 11.70
CA ALA A 694 1.96 22.06 11.39
C ALA A 694 2.29 22.30 9.90
N GLN A 695 1.61 21.57 8.98
CA GLN A 695 1.79 21.70 7.53
C GLN A 695 0.52 22.28 6.88
N PHE A 696 0.51 23.58 6.65
CA PHE A 696 -0.57 24.25 5.91
C PHE A 696 -0.03 24.79 4.58
N TRP A 697 0.21 23.87 3.67
CA TRP A 697 0.83 24.15 2.38
C TRP A 697 0.06 25.08 1.43
N PRO A 698 -1.27 25.36 1.55
CA PRO A 698 -1.91 26.40 0.74
C PRO A 698 -1.26 27.79 0.91
N ASP A 699 -0.74 28.10 2.10
CA ASP A 699 -0.02 29.37 2.33
C ASP A 699 1.28 29.45 1.54
N TRP A 700 1.95 28.33 1.32
CA TRP A 700 3.21 28.29 0.54
C TRP A 700 2.98 28.61 -0.94
N LEU A 701 1.86 28.12 -1.50
CA LEU A 701 1.43 28.46 -2.86
C LEU A 701 1.01 29.94 -2.97
N ARG A 702 0.24 30.43 -1.99
CA ARG A 702 -0.24 31.81 -1.96
C ARG A 702 0.92 32.81 -1.90
N ALA A 703 1.92 32.51 -1.06
CA ALA A 703 3.13 33.35 -0.89
C ALA A 703 4.16 33.19 -2.03
N GLY A 704 4.00 32.21 -2.94
CA GLY A 704 5.00 31.90 -3.95
C GLY A 704 6.30 31.33 -3.39
N SER A 705 6.24 30.76 -2.18
CA SER A 705 7.40 30.17 -1.51
C SER A 705 7.84 28.86 -2.14
N VAL A 706 6.97 28.17 -2.88
CA VAL A 706 7.28 26.96 -3.66
C VAL A 706 6.87 27.16 -5.12
N ASP A 707 7.52 26.45 -6.04
CA ASP A 707 7.14 26.46 -7.46
C ASP A 707 5.97 25.51 -7.73
N PHE A 708 5.97 24.36 -7.08
CA PHE A 708 4.90 23.37 -7.15
C PHE A 708 4.87 22.46 -5.92
N LEU A 709 3.79 21.73 -5.76
CA LEU A 709 3.61 20.75 -4.69
C LEU A 709 3.27 19.37 -5.25
N THR A 710 3.66 18.36 -4.51
CA THR A 710 3.39 16.95 -4.81
C THR A 710 2.66 16.30 -3.63
N PRO A 711 1.31 16.47 -3.56
CA PRO A 711 0.53 15.86 -2.50
C PRO A 711 0.59 14.33 -2.58
N MET A 712 0.91 13.68 -1.46
CA MET A 712 0.97 12.23 -1.32
C MET A 712 -0.46 11.66 -1.20
N ASN A 713 -1.10 11.44 -2.36
CA ASN A 713 -2.47 10.93 -2.45
C ASN A 713 -2.47 9.40 -2.48
N TYR A 714 -1.80 8.77 -1.50
CA TYR A 714 -1.62 7.32 -1.44
C TYR A 714 -2.89 6.64 -0.95
N THR A 715 -3.70 6.17 -1.88
CA THR A 715 -4.96 5.46 -1.63
C THR A 715 -5.28 4.49 -2.76
N GLU A 716 -5.88 3.36 -2.44
CA GLU A 716 -6.43 2.40 -3.40
C GLU A 716 -7.81 2.83 -3.93
N SER A 717 -8.41 3.86 -3.34
CA SER A 717 -9.73 4.38 -3.74
C SER A 717 -9.61 5.46 -4.80
N SER A 718 -10.07 5.17 -6.02
CA SER A 718 -10.19 6.18 -7.10
C SER A 718 -11.11 7.34 -6.72
N ALA A 719 -12.15 7.10 -5.93
CA ALA A 719 -13.07 8.14 -5.46
C ALA A 719 -12.38 9.09 -4.47
N GLU A 720 -11.65 8.54 -3.49
CA GLU A 720 -10.87 9.33 -2.54
C GLU A 720 -9.76 10.11 -3.25
N PHE A 721 -9.00 9.46 -4.14
CA PHE A 721 -7.98 10.13 -4.94
C PHE A 721 -8.55 11.33 -5.69
N SER A 722 -9.68 11.13 -6.40
CA SER A 722 -10.35 12.20 -7.14
C SER A 722 -10.79 13.34 -6.24
N SER A 723 -11.35 13.06 -5.06
CA SER A 723 -11.76 14.05 -4.08
C SER A 723 -10.57 14.86 -3.55
N LEU A 724 -9.47 14.17 -3.18
CA LEU A 724 -8.25 14.82 -2.74
C LEU A 724 -7.71 15.78 -3.80
N VAL A 725 -7.56 15.30 -5.05
CA VAL A 725 -7.02 16.13 -6.14
C VAL A 725 -7.89 17.35 -6.43
N ARG A 726 -9.23 17.19 -6.52
CA ARG A 726 -10.15 18.33 -6.70
C ARG A 726 -10.01 19.37 -5.60
N ASN A 727 -9.95 18.95 -4.34
CA ASN A 727 -9.75 19.86 -3.21
C ASN A 727 -8.41 20.60 -3.27
N GLN A 728 -7.36 19.92 -3.76
CA GLN A 728 -6.03 20.50 -3.87
C GLN A 728 -5.94 21.54 -4.99
N VAL A 729 -6.47 21.24 -6.18
CA VAL A 729 -6.45 22.20 -7.31
C VAL A 729 -7.38 23.38 -7.11
N ALA A 730 -8.39 23.28 -6.25
CA ALA A 730 -9.29 24.37 -5.88
C ALA A 730 -8.63 25.40 -4.93
N GLN A 731 -7.44 25.12 -4.40
CA GLN A 731 -6.77 26.08 -3.52
C GLN A 731 -6.27 27.33 -4.30
N PRO A 732 -6.23 28.49 -3.66
CA PRO A 732 -5.69 29.70 -4.30
C PRO A 732 -4.27 29.48 -4.83
N ASN A 733 -4.01 29.91 -6.06
CA ASN A 733 -2.73 29.79 -6.77
C ASN A 733 -2.26 28.34 -6.99
N ALA A 734 -3.16 27.34 -6.90
CA ALA A 734 -2.84 25.93 -7.12
C ALA A 734 -2.85 25.52 -8.60
N ALA A 735 -3.56 26.26 -9.45
CA ALA A 735 -3.70 25.93 -10.87
C ALA A 735 -2.33 25.77 -11.55
N GLY A 736 -2.11 24.63 -12.21
CA GLY A 736 -0.85 24.28 -12.86
C GLY A 736 0.35 24.02 -11.92
N ARG A 737 0.12 23.92 -10.60
CA ARG A 737 1.18 23.80 -9.59
C ARG A 737 0.99 22.60 -8.65
N ILE A 738 -0.02 21.76 -8.88
CA ILE A 738 -0.28 20.52 -8.16
C ILE A 738 0.06 19.34 -9.07
N TYR A 739 0.99 18.50 -8.62
CA TYR A 739 1.40 17.26 -9.26
C TYR A 739 1.11 16.11 -8.30
N PRO A 740 -0.06 15.46 -8.40
CA PRO A 740 -0.46 14.42 -7.45
C PRO A 740 0.55 13.29 -7.39
N GLY A 741 0.91 12.87 -6.18
CA GLY A 741 1.67 11.67 -5.91
C GLY A 741 0.75 10.45 -5.92
N ILE A 742 1.10 9.44 -6.71
CA ILE A 742 0.40 8.17 -6.86
C ILE A 742 1.23 7.09 -6.17
N GLY A 743 0.67 6.44 -5.15
CA GLY A 743 1.37 5.43 -4.35
C GLY A 743 1.30 4.05 -4.99
N VAL A 744 2.22 3.74 -5.90
CA VAL A 744 2.31 2.43 -6.56
C VAL A 744 2.69 1.35 -5.54
N THR A 745 3.67 1.65 -4.68
CA THR A 745 4.24 0.74 -3.67
C THR A 745 4.32 1.36 -2.28
N ALA A 746 3.44 2.33 -1.99
CA ALA A 746 3.34 2.94 -0.66
C ALA A 746 2.76 1.95 0.37
N ASP A 747 2.96 2.23 1.66
CA ASP A 747 2.35 1.42 2.71
C ASP A 747 0.81 1.55 2.72
N GLU A 748 0.31 2.73 2.35
CA GLU A 748 -1.12 3.08 2.30
C GLU A 748 -1.82 2.61 1.02
N SER A 749 -1.07 2.33 -0.05
CA SER A 749 -1.65 1.89 -1.32
C SER A 749 -0.69 1.01 -2.12
N ARG A 750 -1.26 -0.03 -2.72
CA ARG A 750 -0.57 -0.96 -3.64
C ARG A 750 -1.40 -1.09 -4.89
N LEU A 751 -1.01 -0.30 -5.88
CA LEU A 751 -1.80 -0.15 -7.08
C LEU A 751 -1.28 -1.10 -8.17
N ASP A 752 -2.18 -1.80 -8.82
CA ASP A 752 -1.86 -2.46 -10.08
C ASP A 752 -1.73 -1.41 -11.21
N PRO A 753 -1.17 -1.77 -12.37
CA PRO A 753 -0.98 -0.83 -13.47
C PRO A 753 -2.25 -0.13 -13.96
N ALA A 754 -3.42 -0.77 -13.84
CA ALA A 754 -4.68 -0.17 -14.25
C ALA A 754 -5.17 0.87 -13.24
N ASP A 755 -5.02 0.61 -11.95
CA ASP A 755 -5.35 1.56 -10.90
C ASP A 755 -4.47 2.82 -11.01
N VAL A 756 -3.17 2.63 -11.30
CA VAL A 756 -2.25 3.74 -11.59
C VAL A 756 -2.72 4.54 -12.80
N ALA A 757 -3.06 3.85 -13.90
CA ALA A 757 -3.58 4.50 -15.10
C ALA A 757 -4.89 5.27 -14.82
N ARG A 758 -5.77 4.71 -14.00
CA ARG A 758 -7.01 5.37 -13.59
C ARG A 758 -6.73 6.65 -12.79
N GLN A 759 -5.82 6.61 -11.82
CA GLN A 759 -5.47 7.79 -11.03
C GLN A 759 -4.80 8.87 -11.89
N ILE A 760 -3.97 8.50 -12.88
CA ILE A 760 -3.42 9.45 -13.86
C ILE A 760 -4.56 10.15 -14.64
N VAL A 761 -5.54 9.40 -15.13
CA VAL A 761 -6.70 9.96 -15.85
C VAL A 761 -7.49 10.92 -14.97
N LEU A 762 -7.72 10.57 -13.70
CA LEU A 762 -8.41 11.45 -12.74
C LEU A 762 -7.63 12.74 -12.45
N ALA A 763 -6.30 12.65 -12.32
CA ALA A 763 -5.45 13.83 -12.17
C ALA A 763 -5.53 14.75 -13.39
N ARG A 764 -5.51 14.20 -14.61
CA ARG A 764 -5.70 14.95 -15.87
C ARG A 764 -7.07 15.63 -15.95
N GLN A 765 -8.14 14.94 -15.56
CA GLN A 765 -9.50 15.48 -15.51
C GLN A 765 -9.63 16.64 -14.53
N ALA A 766 -8.90 16.62 -13.43
CA ALA A 766 -8.84 17.71 -12.47
C ALA A 766 -7.95 18.88 -12.93
N GLY A 767 -7.31 18.80 -14.10
CA GLY A 767 -6.47 19.86 -14.66
C GLY A 767 -5.03 19.88 -14.15
N CYS A 768 -4.54 18.81 -13.56
CA CYS A 768 -3.15 18.71 -13.14
C CYS A 768 -2.20 18.69 -14.36
N PRO A 769 -1.02 19.33 -14.30
CA PRO A 769 -0.07 19.37 -15.40
C PRO A 769 0.77 18.08 -15.52
N GLY A 770 0.67 17.19 -14.57
CA GLY A 770 1.37 15.91 -14.48
C GLY A 770 1.17 15.24 -13.14
N PHE A 771 1.99 14.25 -12.86
CA PHE A 771 1.92 13.39 -11.66
C PHE A 771 3.30 12.85 -11.29
N LEU A 772 3.40 12.29 -10.08
CA LEU A 772 4.58 11.55 -9.62
C LEU A 772 4.18 10.15 -9.16
N LEU A 773 5.05 9.17 -9.42
CA LEU A 773 4.89 7.77 -9.00
C LEU A 773 5.80 7.48 -7.80
N PHE A 774 5.26 6.95 -6.74
CA PHE A 774 5.98 6.50 -5.56
C PHE A 774 5.91 4.97 -5.47
N ASP A 775 7.01 4.25 -5.55
CA ASP A 775 8.38 4.71 -5.70
C ASP A 775 9.13 3.91 -6.79
N LEU A 776 10.40 4.22 -7.00
CA LEU A 776 11.31 3.54 -7.92
C LEU A 776 11.61 2.13 -7.40
N SER A 777 10.76 1.19 -7.74
CA SER A 777 10.78 -0.20 -7.27
C SER A 777 10.88 -1.20 -8.43
N GLY A 778 11.08 -2.47 -8.10
CA GLY A 778 11.04 -3.55 -9.09
C GLY A 778 9.67 -3.68 -9.77
N THR A 779 8.58 -3.54 -9.01
CA THR A 779 7.21 -3.53 -9.52
C THR A 779 6.97 -2.37 -10.49
N LEU A 780 7.42 -1.16 -10.14
CA LEU A 780 7.34 -0.01 -11.04
C LEU A 780 8.10 -0.29 -12.36
N ARG A 781 9.31 -0.89 -12.26
CA ARG A 781 10.17 -1.19 -13.40
C ARG A 781 9.58 -2.23 -14.33
N ASP A 782 9.13 -3.37 -13.79
CA ASP A 782 8.83 -4.56 -14.58
C ASP A 782 7.34 -4.68 -14.95
N GLU A 783 6.45 -3.97 -14.25
CA GLU A 783 5.00 -4.07 -14.45
C GLU A 783 4.36 -2.73 -14.83
N THR A 784 4.49 -1.72 -13.97
CA THR A 784 3.73 -0.47 -14.11
C THR A 784 4.21 0.36 -15.29
N LEU A 785 5.48 0.70 -15.39
CA LEU A 785 6.01 1.51 -16.48
C LEU A 785 5.83 0.85 -17.85
N PRO A 786 6.11 -0.46 -18.04
CA PRO A 786 5.81 -1.15 -19.29
C PRO A 786 4.34 -1.10 -19.70
N ALA A 787 3.41 -1.19 -18.75
CA ALA A 787 1.98 -1.06 -19.03
C ALA A 787 1.60 0.38 -19.44
N LEU A 788 2.02 1.38 -18.68
CA LEU A 788 1.74 2.80 -18.97
C LEU A 788 2.30 3.25 -20.32
N ARG A 789 3.47 2.72 -20.71
CA ARG A 789 4.11 3.01 -22.00
C ARG A 789 3.26 2.59 -23.19
N GLN A 790 2.38 1.63 -23.07
CA GLN A 790 1.49 1.22 -24.15
C GLN A 790 0.51 2.32 -24.57
N GLY A 791 0.22 3.26 -23.66
CA GLY A 791 -0.71 4.37 -23.89
C GLY A 791 -0.28 5.67 -23.21
N LEU A 792 -0.54 5.81 -21.91
CA LEU A 792 -0.47 7.08 -21.18
C LEU A 792 0.88 7.79 -21.19
N THR A 793 1.98 7.05 -21.09
CA THR A 793 3.35 7.60 -21.09
C THR A 793 4.11 7.25 -22.37
N ARG A 794 3.38 6.81 -23.43
CA ARG A 794 4.01 6.53 -24.71
C ARG A 794 4.69 7.81 -25.23
N PRO A 795 5.99 7.76 -25.61
CA PRO A 795 6.65 8.90 -26.22
C PRO A 795 5.88 9.36 -27.45
N THR A 796 5.49 10.61 -27.48
CA THR A 796 4.95 11.22 -28.70
C THR A 796 6.12 11.60 -29.58
N PRO A 797 6.06 11.32 -30.90
CA PRO A 797 7.07 11.86 -31.82
C PRO A 797 7.16 13.38 -31.64
N PRO A 798 8.36 13.95 -31.75
CA PRO A 798 8.59 15.38 -31.63
C PRO A 798 7.82 16.20 -32.64
#